data_3b81550fb2e7e31b4eaeb68a3af8b230
#
_entry.id   3b81550fb2e7e31b4eaeb68a3af8b230
#
_cell.length_a   1.000
_cell.length_b   1.000
_cell.length_c   1.000
_cell.angle_alpha   90.00
_cell.angle_beta   90.00
_cell.angle_gamma   90.00
#
_symmetry.space_group_name_H-M   'P 1'
#
loop_
_entity.id
_entity.type
_entity.pdbx_description
1 polymer ?
#
loop_
_entity_poly.entity_id
_entity_poly.type
_entity_poly.pdbx_seq_one_letter_code
_entity_poly.pdbx_strand_id
1 'polypeptide(L)'
;MADALHRHTPTLIVTDSRRLPIRSVSYYRGTPGDSSQARPERQQYDAAARPVARWDARLFRQLTTEPLTRPNLSTVLSLTGAPLAVNSVDAGCQVSLYGEAGQLLEHHDARGTHWTNRYDELLRPLAINEKPRGQPCRTSERFSYADSSELAAANNVCGRLTQTYDGSGSDFIDACGVSGQILQQTRRFLRTNDLPNWPADALHQEALLEPGPGFSSKARFNAMGEVLDQTDASGNRHTSAYDVSGQLKANRLKLMNGSDQVLLHGLMYDAHGRIESQTAGNGVISRISFDPADGRMAELITYRPGVKQLQHLLYDYDPVGNVTRIRDEAQPARHCSGQRIDAVNEYEYDSLYQLIRASGRETALAGIRPELPELARLPVDESQLLNYTQRYSYDDAGNLLKLIHKGAQAYTRHMIVDTQSNRALPWSEGDAPPDFDKQFDANGNQQALVAGRALHWDSGNRLIKADAVTRSEQPDDGEHYAYDASGQRLRKTAKAMTRTFQHQCDVRYLPGLEIRTNSATGERLEVITVYAGRTNVRCLHWLEGKPDAIDNNQFRYSIGDHLGSSTLELDAQAKLISHEGYYPFGGTAWWAARSAVEASYKVVRYSGKERDSTGLYYYGVRYYAPWLMRWMSADALGDVEGLNLYRMTRNNPVSRVDPEGGQSINFDGMTLISTNIAIGIVLMGLATWVLLARSSRARKNAKLKAYSDFLDSAASEFGLDTEEIKELGGFMSSINARTRDVYLRHDGMTGSIYAYYLTRPGQQDFFRAQSASPEFLSHSKNLIRMELRAAKDRDTSRRESNVSNVSNFSNVSNLSGRTSFPETSEPTASTAEKEFYRSFAGTSTYTPAAPSPDTPVKKNRATTSANVAIGDFFESAAFETAQKEYSQDDLRSAVTKAIDSFNERGSKGASAHKVKDEISLDLTGVAGAKGRGKIRLLLAKNQDTGAWYPHRIGDTH
;
A
#
# COMPACT_ATOMS: atom_id res chain seq x y z
N MET A 1 -9.85 -16.76 22.30
CA MET A 1 -8.80 -15.98 23.03
C MET A 1 -8.85 -14.49 22.69
N ALA A 2 -9.11 -14.09 21.45
CA ALA A 2 -9.20 -12.67 21.04
C ALA A 2 -10.24 -11.88 21.86
N ASP A 3 -11.44 -12.42 22.09
CA ASP A 3 -12.49 -11.75 22.88
C ASP A 3 -12.07 -11.37 24.32
N ALA A 4 -11.19 -12.17 24.94
CA ALA A 4 -10.72 -11.89 26.28
C ALA A 4 -9.69 -10.74 26.32
N LEU A 5 -8.86 -10.60 25.28
CA LEU A 5 -7.85 -9.55 25.17
C LEU A 5 -8.49 -8.17 25.03
N HIS A 6 -9.52 -8.05 24.18
CA HIS A 6 -10.20 -6.79 23.88
C HIS A 6 -11.38 -6.48 24.81
N ARG A 7 -11.67 -7.37 25.78
CA ARG A 7 -12.76 -7.16 26.71
C ARG A 7 -12.46 -5.96 27.62
N HIS A 8 -13.36 -4.98 27.66
CA HIS A 8 -13.22 -3.73 28.42
C HIS A 8 -12.00 -2.87 28.02
N THR A 9 -11.67 -2.82 26.72
CA THR A 9 -10.63 -1.94 26.16
C THR A 9 -11.21 -1.01 25.09
N PRO A 10 -12.24 -0.18 25.41
CA PRO A 10 -12.79 0.77 24.45
C PRO A 10 -11.79 1.91 24.19
N THR A 11 -11.94 2.61 23.07
CA THR A 11 -11.35 3.93 22.90
C THR A 11 -12.34 4.98 23.37
N LEU A 12 -11.93 5.80 24.33
CA LEU A 12 -12.77 6.89 24.86
C LEU A 12 -12.28 8.23 24.33
N ILE A 13 -13.21 9.05 23.88
CA ILE A 13 -12.94 10.42 23.44
C ILE A 13 -13.61 11.38 24.40
N VAL A 14 -12.80 12.25 25.02
CA VAL A 14 -13.29 13.32 25.91
C VAL A 14 -13.29 14.63 25.13
N THR A 15 -14.42 15.33 25.15
CA THR A 15 -14.58 16.62 24.49
C THR A 15 -14.73 17.76 25.48
N ASP A 16 -14.33 18.99 25.08
CA ASP A 16 -14.63 20.22 25.81
C ASP A 16 -16.08 20.68 25.56
N SER A 17 -16.48 21.80 26.17
CA SER A 17 -17.82 22.42 25.99
C SER A 17 -18.11 22.83 24.54
N ARG A 18 -17.07 23.00 23.69
CA ARG A 18 -17.16 23.30 22.24
C ARG A 18 -17.24 22.02 21.39
N ARG A 19 -17.33 20.82 22.03
CA ARG A 19 -17.27 19.49 21.40
C ARG A 19 -15.94 19.18 20.70
N LEU A 20 -14.84 19.82 21.09
CA LEU A 20 -13.52 19.53 20.55
C LEU A 20 -12.90 18.37 21.35
N PRO A 21 -12.30 17.36 20.70
CA PRO A 21 -11.69 16.22 21.39
C PRO A 21 -10.40 16.65 22.09
N ILE A 22 -10.42 16.79 23.40
CA ILE A 22 -9.29 17.21 24.22
C ILE A 22 -8.46 16.05 24.76
N ARG A 23 -9.04 14.83 24.80
CA ARG A 23 -8.33 13.61 25.17
C ARG A 23 -8.86 12.43 24.36
N SER A 24 -7.94 11.54 23.97
CA SER A 24 -8.23 10.20 23.49
C SER A 24 -7.61 9.21 24.47
N VAL A 25 -8.38 8.24 24.95
CA VAL A 25 -7.89 7.24 25.89
C VAL A 25 -8.06 5.87 25.27
N SER A 26 -6.95 5.23 24.92
CA SER A 26 -6.89 3.82 24.52
C SER A 26 -6.54 2.96 25.75
N TYR A 27 -6.89 1.69 25.74
CA TYR A 27 -6.59 0.78 26.84
C TYR A 27 -5.67 -0.33 26.36
N TYR A 28 -4.46 -0.32 26.91
CA TYR A 28 -3.46 -1.35 26.65
C TYR A 28 -3.69 -2.59 27.52
N ARG A 29 -3.59 -3.77 26.92
CA ARG A 29 -3.50 -5.07 27.58
C ARG A 29 -2.60 -5.97 26.74
N GLY A 30 -1.56 -6.56 27.36
CA GLY A 30 -0.60 -7.43 26.67
C GLY A 30 -1.12 -8.87 26.56
N THR A 31 -1.73 -9.40 27.61
CA THR A 31 -2.32 -10.75 27.64
C THR A 31 -3.73 -10.74 28.20
N PRO A 32 -4.58 -11.73 27.89
CA PRO A 32 -5.97 -11.79 28.37
C PRO A 32 -6.15 -11.72 29.88
N GLY A 33 -5.13 -12.14 30.65
CA GLY A 33 -5.15 -12.12 32.13
C GLY A 33 -4.72 -10.81 32.78
N ASP A 34 -4.14 -9.90 31.99
CA ASP A 34 -3.62 -8.63 32.50
C ASP A 34 -4.76 -7.64 32.79
N SER A 35 -4.53 -6.71 33.72
CA SER A 35 -5.38 -5.54 33.90
C SER A 35 -5.15 -4.56 32.72
N SER A 36 -6.24 -3.96 32.22
CA SER A 36 -6.13 -2.94 31.19
C SER A 36 -5.51 -1.65 31.74
N GLN A 37 -4.56 -1.08 31.01
CA GLN A 37 -3.85 0.16 31.36
C GLN A 37 -4.29 1.28 30.42
N ALA A 38 -4.75 2.40 30.98
CA ALA A 38 -5.13 3.57 30.20
C ALA A 38 -3.90 4.24 29.54
N ARG A 39 -4.03 4.57 28.27
CA ARG A 39 -3.07 5.33 27.45
C ARG A 39 -3.73 6.64 27.02
N PRO A 40 -3.79 7.66 27.88
CA PRO A 40 -4.43 8.93 27.54
C PRO A 40 -3.51 9.81 26.71
N GLU A 41 -3.93 10.20 25.53
CA GLU A 41 -3.36 11.28 24.74
C GLU A 41 -4.09 12.58 25.04
N ARG A 42 -3.40 13.73 24.97
CA ARG A 42 -3.97 15.05 25.17
C ARG A 42 -3.82 15.91 23.93
N GLN A 43 -4.85 16.69 23.64
CA GLN A 43 -4.83 17.73 22.61
C GLN A 43 -5.34 19.05 23.19
N GLN A 44 -4.68 20.14 22.83
CA GLN A 44 -5.04 21.49 23.23
C GLN A 44 -5.41 22.31 21.99
N TYR A 45 -6.40 23.18 22.17
CA TYR A 45 -6.92 24.04 21.12
C TYR A 45 -6.79 25.51 21.51
N ASP A 46 -6.63 26.37 20.51
CA ASP A 46 -6.74 27.82 20.67
C ASP A 46 -8.22 28.29 20.77
N ALA A 47 -8.42 29.61 20.91
CA ALA A 47 -9.73 30.22 20.96
C ALA A 47 -10.55 30.00 19.65
N ALA A 48 -9.86 29.86 18.52
CA ALA A 48 -10.45 29.61 17.20
C ALA A 48 -10.69 28.10 16.91
N ALA A 49 -10.67 27.24 17.93
CA ALA A 49 -10.86 25.81 17.85
C ALA A 49 -9.82 25.07 16.96
N ARG A 50 -8.60 25.59 16.85
CA ARG A 50 -7.52 25.00 16.07
C ARG A 50 -6.56 24.26 17.00
N PRO A 51 -6.10 23.01 16.66
CA PRO A 51 -5.17 22.28 17.49
C PRO A 51 -3.80 22.98 17.52
N VAL A 52 -3.29 23.23 18.72
CA VAL A 52 -2.01 23.93 18.93
C VAL A 52 -0.98 23.12 19.71
N ALA A 53 -1.38 22.09 20.46
CA ALA A 53 -0.43 21.22 21.13
C ALA A 53 -1.01 19.81 21.33
N ARG A 54 -0.12 18.78 21.25
CA ARG A 54 -0.49 17.36 21.42
C ARG A 54 0.58 16.63 22.23
N TRP A 55 0.10 15.77 23.12
CA TRP A 55 0.93 14.89 23.95
C TRP A 55 0.49 13.45 23.75
N ASP A 56 1.42 12.53 23.52
CA ASP A 56 1.20 11.11 23.62
C ASP A 56 0.98 10.64 25.06
N ALA A 57 0.66 9.37 25.26
CA ALA A 57 0.36 8.84 26.57
C ALA A 57 1.56 8.90 27.54
N ARG A 58 2.79 8.79 27.02
CA ARG A 58 4.03 8.83 27.79
C ARG A 58 4.31 10.25 28.31
N LEU A 59 4.39 11.23 27.42
CA LEU A 59 4.66 12.63 27.78
C LEU A 59 3.47 13.26 28.52
N PHE A 60 2.23 12.84 28.24
CA PHE A 60 1.09 13.29 29.03
C PHE A 60 1.12 12.75 30.45
N ARG A 61 1.56 11.52 30.69
CA ARG A 61 1.78 11.01 32.04
C ARG A 61 2.88 11.78 32.74
N GLN A 62 4.00 12.06 32.09
CA GLN A 62 5.09 12.86 32.64
C GLN A 62 4.61 14.28 32.98
N LEU A 63 3.77 14.91 32.15
CA LEU A 63 3.20 16.24 32.41
C LEU A 63 2.41 16.30 33.74
N THR A 64 1.89 15.18 34.24
CA THR A 64 1.17 15.15 35.55
C THR A 64 2.12 15.29 36.73
N THR A 65 3.39 14.91 36.60
CA THR A 65 4.43 15.04 37.64
C THR A 65 5.38 16.19 37.38
N GLU A 66 5.62 16.51 36.11
CA GLU A 66 6.52 17.56 35.63
C GLU A 66 5.74 18.58 34.78
N PRO A 67 5.23 19.68 35.35
CA PRO A 67 4.34 20.62 34.64
C PRO A 67 4.98 21.33 33.43
N LEU A 68 6.31 21.26 33.29
CA LEU A 68 7.06 21.85 32.16
C LEU A 68 7.34 20.84 31.02
N THR A 69 6.78 19.62 31.08
CA THR A 69 6.92 18.61 30.01
C THR A 69 6.38 19.16 28.70
N ARG A 70 7.25 19.18 27.69
CA ARG A 70 6.91 19.68 26.35
C ARG A 70 5.90 18.74 25.67
N PRO A 71 5.01 19.30 24.81
CA PRO A 71 4.17 18.48 23.94
C PRO A 71 5.04 17.78 22.87
N ASN A 72 4.61 16.61 22.39
CA ASN A 72 5.22 15.97 21.22
C ASN A 72 5.22 16.91 20.00
N LEU A 73 4.14 17.67 19.86
CA LEU A 73 3.96 18.63 18.78
C LEU A 73 3.26 19.88 19.30
N SER A 74 3.85 21.07 19.02
CA SER A 74 3.18 22.35 19.21
C SER A 74 3.24 23.18 17.94
N THR A 75 2.18 23.95 17.65
CA THR A 75 2.03 24.69 16.40
C THR A 75 1.56 26.12 16.69
N VAL A 76 2.27 27.09 16.16
CA VAL A 76 1.83 28.49 16.09
C VAL A 76 1.19 28.70 14.72
N LEU A 77 -0.04 29.18 14.71
CA LEU A 77 -0.83 29.37 13.52
C LEU A 77 -1.02 30.83 13.18
N SER A 78 -0.99 31.18 11.90
CA SER A 78 -1.40 32.52 11.43
C SER A 78 -2.90 32.75 11.68
N LEU A 79 -3.40 33.98 11.52
CA LEU A 79 -4.85 34.25 11.57
C LEU A 79 -5.63 33.43 10.53
N THR A 80 -5.02 33.25 9.38
CA THR A 80 -5.56 32.39 8.33
C THR A 80 -5.41 30.88 8.66
N GLY A 81 -4.65 30.39 9.75
CA GLY A 81 -4.32 29.06 10.30
C GLY A 81 -3.23 28.33 9.48
N ALA A 82 -2.41 29.06 8.70
CA ALA A 82 -1.18 28.48 8.18
C ALA A 82 -0.21 28.25 9.35
N PRO A 83 0.52 27.13 9.41
CA PRO A 83 1.50 26.88 10.46
C PRO A 83 2.70 27.79 10.23
N LEU A 84 2.88 28.76 11.12
CA LEU A 84 4.05 29.67 11.13
C LEU A 84 5.23 29.05 11.85
N ALA A 85 4.98 28.32 12.93
CA ALA A 85 5.98 27.53 13.62
C ALA A 85 5.41 26.17 14.02
N VAL A 86 6.19 25.13 13.83
CA VAL A 86 5.90 23.76 14.25
C VAL A 86 7.08 23.29 15.08
N ASN A 87 6.86 22.95 16.33
CA ASN A 87 7.89 22.43 17.22
C ASN A 87 7.57 20.99 17.59
N SER A 88 8.40 20.06 17.11
CA SER A 88 8.30 18.62 17.38
C SER A 88 9.46 18.18 18.26
N VAL A 89 9.20 17.36 19.26
CA VAL A 89 10.27 16.76 20.09
C VAL A 89 11.15 15.80 19.27
N ASP A 90 10.61 15.22 18.19
CA ASP A 90 11.30 14.27 17.32
C ASP A 90 12.02 14.97 16.18
N ALA A 91 11.35 15.91 15.48
CA ALA A 91 11.83 16.56 14.24
C ALA A 91 12.34 18.00 14.46
N GLY A 92 12.37 18.49 15.70
CA GLY A 92 12.83 19.83 16.03
C GLY A 92 11.84 20.94 15.68
N CYS A 93 12.32 22.16 15.73
CA CYS A 93 11.53 23.37 15.48
C CYS A 93 11.67 23.80 14.01
N GLN A 94 10.56 24.07 13.35
CA GLN A 94 10.49 24.61 12.00
C GLN A 94 9.68 25.91 11.99
N VAL A 95 10.16 26.93 11.30
CA VAL A 95 9.49 28.23 11.17
C VAL A 95 9.33 28.55 9.69
N SER A 96 8.13 28.97 9.27
CA SER A 96 7.79 29.26 7.88
C SER A 96 7.15 30.63 7.74
N LEU A 97 7.56 31.37 6.72
CA LEU A 97 6.97 32.66 6.33
C LEU A 97 6.27 32.46 4.97
N TYR A 98 5.04 32.95 4.91
CA TYR A 98 4.23 32.83 3.68
C TYR A 98 3.93 34.23 3.12
N GLY A 99 3.87 34.35 1.81
CA GLY A 99 3.40 35.53 1.11
C GLY A 99 1.87 35.64 1.12
N GLU A 100 1.38 36.76 0.54
CA GLU A 100 -0.06 37.09 0.52
C GLU A 100 -0.93 36.02 -0.19
N ALA A 101 -0.39 35.39 -1.23
CA ALA A 101 -1.07 34.29 -1.94
C ALA A 101 -0.87 32.90 -1.27
N GLY A 102 -0.23 32.86 -0.11
CA GLY A 102 0.04 31.61 0.63
C GLY A 102 1.26 30.82 0.14
N GLN A 103 2.06 31.40 -0.77
CA GLN A 103 3.32 30.81 -1.22
C GLN A 103 4.37 30.87 -0.11
N LEU A 104 5.18 29.82 0.04
CA LEU A 104 6.25 29.75 1.03
C LEU A 104 7.42 30.65 0.59
N LEU A 105 7.70 31.71 1.34
CA LEU A 105 8.82 32.61 1.06
C LEU A 105 10.11 32.15 1.73
N GLU A 106 10.01 31.86 3.03
CA GLU A 106 11.16 31.46 3.84
C GLU A 106 10.80 30.29 4.75
N HIS A 107 11.80 29.47 5.04
CA HIS A 107 11.70 28.36 5.97
C HIS A 107 13.00 28.22 6.77
N HIS A 108 12.88 27.92 8.06
CA HIS A 108 14.00 27.66 8.96
C HIS A 108 13.75 26.32 9.66
N ASP A 109 14.82 25.53 9.84
CA ASP A 109 14.78 24.28 10.60
C ASP A 109 15.56 24.33 11.91
N ALA A 110 15.49 23.28 12.71
CA ALA A 110 16.17 23.21 14.00
C ALA A 110 17.70 23.11 13.89
N ARG A 111 18.26 22.68 12.74
CA ARG A 111 19.72 22.72 12.48
C ARG A 111 20.22 24.13 12.16
N GLY A 112 19.29 25.10 12.00
CA GLY A 112 19.58 26.45 11.63
C GLY A 112 19.83 26.64 10.13
N THR A 113 19.29 25.76 9.31
CA THR A 113 19.24 25.97 7.86
C THR A 113 18.16 26.99 7.53
N HIS A 114 18.46 27.92 6.66
CA HIS A 114 17.53 28.91 6.14
C HIS A 114 17.32 28.71 4.64
N TRP A 115 16.07 28.50 4.22
CA TRP A 115 15.66 28.44 2.81
C TRP A 115 14.93 29.71 2.41
N THR A 116 15.18 30.15 1.18
CA THR A 116 14.44 31.23 0.54
C THR A 116 13.96 30.77 -0.83
N ASN A 117 12.68 30.92 -1.09
CA ASN A 117 12.06 30.58 -2.37
C ASN A 117 11.89 31.86 -3.22
N ARG A 118 12.33 31.77 -4.47
CA ARG A 118 12.17 32.86 -5.47
C ARG A 118 11.08 32.49 -6.44
N TYR A 119 10.25 33.46 -6.78
CA TYR A 119 9.10 33.31 -7.66
C TYR A 119 9.15 34.32 -8.81
N ASP A 120 8.48 34.00 -9.92
CA ASP A 120 8.19 34.94 -10.98
C ASP A 120 6.91 35.77 -10.66
N GLU A 121 6.55 36.66 -11.59
CA GLU A 121 5.35 37.52 -11.47
C GLU A 121 4.02 36.72 -11.45
N LEU A 122 4.03 35.50 -11.94
CA LEU A 122 2.89 34.58 -11.88
C LEU A 122 2.92 33.70 -10.63
N LEU A 123 3.81 33.97 -9.68
CA LEU A 123 4.04 33.21 -8.44
C LEU A 123 4.46 31.75 -8.69
N ARG A 124 5.10 31.47 -9.84
CA ARG A 124 5.70 30.16 -10.10
C ARG A 124 7.12 30.14 -9.53
N PRO A 125 7.56 29.05 -8.85
CA PRO A 125 8.89 28.97 -8.27
C PRO A 125 9.97 29.02 -9.34
N LEU A 126 11.00 29.84 -9.15
CA LEU A 126 12.16 29.96 -10.03
C LEU A 126 13.42 29.31 -9.43
N ALA A 127 13.58 29.39 -8.11
CA ALA A 127 14.73 28.84 -7.42
C ALA A 127 14.45 28.64 -5.94
N ILE A 128 15.09 27.63 -5.37
CA ILE A 128 15.18 27.38 -3.95
C ILE A 128 16.64 27.59 -3.54
N ASN A 129 16.87 28.56 -2.66
CA ASN A 129 18.18 28.78 -2.07
C ASN A 129 18.17 28.23 -0.66
N GLU A 130 19.27 27.63 -0.26
CA GLU A 130 19.47 27.12 1.10
C GLU A 130 20.78 27.62 1.67
N LYS A 131 20.75 27.95 2.95
CA LYS A 131 21.92 28.37 3.70
C LYS A 131 22.01 27.58 5.00
N PRO A 132 22.73 26.44 4.99
CA PRO A 132 23.01 25.71 6.22
C PRO A 132 23.80 26.62 7.21
N ARG A 133 23.61 26.37 8.50
CA ARG A 133 24.32 27.14 9.55
C ARG A 133 25.83 27.10 9.36
N GLY A 134 26.45 28.27 9.28
CA GLY A 134 27.91 28.41 9.11
C GLY A 134 28.43 28.08 7.71
N GLN A 135 27.56 27.81 6.74
CA GLN A 135 27.95 27.56 5.35
C GLN A 135 27.47 28.69 4.42
N PRO A 136 28.07 28.86 3.24
CA PRO A 136 27.60 29.80 2.23
C PRO A 136 26.22 29.42 1.72
N CYS A 137 25.46 30.41 1.27
CA CYS A 137 24.20 30.18 0.58
C CYS A 137 24.47 29.54 -0.77
N ARG A 138 23.66 28.52 -1.13
CA ARG A 138 23.68 27.86 -2.44
C ARG A 138 22.27 27.75 -3.00
N THR A 139 22.15 27.77 -4.31
CA THR A 139 20.91 27.42 -5.00
C THR A 139 20.83 25.91 -5.17
N SER A 140 19.97 25.27 -4.39
CA SER A 140 19.82 23.81 -4.40
C SER A 140 18.96 23.32 -5.57
N GLU A 141 17.98 24.14 -5.98
CA GLU A 141 17.06 23.79 -7.07
C GLU A 141 16.77 25.01 -7.92
N ARG A 142 16.57 24.78 -9.25
CA ARG A 142 16.08 25.78 -10.21
C ARG A 142 14.99 25.22 -11.08
N PHE A 143 14.11 26.11 -11.52
CA PHE A 143 12.94 25.78 -12.32
C PHE A 143 12.86 26.73 -13.51
N SER A 144 12.59 26.17 -14.70
CA SER A 144 12.38 26.95 -15.93
C SER A 144 11.06 26.54 -16.57
N TYR A 145 10.36 27.53 -17.09
CA TYR A 145 9.04 27.36 -17.70
C TYR A 145 9.11 27.66 -19.18
N ALA A 146 8.41 26.91 -20.00
CA ALA A 146 8.31 27.19 -21.42
C ALA A 146 7.56 28.50 -21.68
N ASP A 147 7.99 29.17 -22.71
CA ASP A 147 7.33 30.36 -23.26
C ASP A 147 6.06 29.96 -24.06
N SER A 148 5.51 30.91 -24.81
CA SER A 148 4.37 30.72 -25.71
C SER A 148 4.78 30.58 -27.20
N SER A 149 6.00 30.14 -27.48
CA SER A 149 6.49 29.91 -28.81
C SER A 149 5.74 28.80 -29.54
N GLU A 150 5.78 28.80 -30.87
CA GLU A 150 5.19 27.75 -31.70
C GLU A 150 5.77 26.36 -31.38
N LEU A 151 7.05 26.27 -31.04
CA LEU A 151 7.69 25.03 -30.60
C LEU A 151 7.14 24.55 -29.28
N ALA A 152 6.95 25.43 -28.31
CA ALA A 152 6.33 25.08 -27.05
C ALA A 152 4.87 24.66 -27.23
N ALA A 153 4.12 25.31 -28.10
CA ALA A 153 2.76 24.96 -28.42
C ALA A 153 2.67 23.59 -29.13
N ALA A 154 3.56 23.29 -30.06
CA ALA A 154 3.63 22.03 -30.80
C ALA A 154 3.87 20.83 -29.85
N ASN A 155 4.58 21.06 -28.72
CA ASN A 155 4.88 20.06 -27.71
C ASN A 155 3.93 20.11 -26.48
N ASN A 156 2.87 20.93 -26.51
CA ASN A 156 1.92 21.13 -25.41
C ASN A 156 2.58 21.53 -24.07
N VAL A 157 3.67 22.31 -24.12
CA VAL A 157 4.41 22.70 -22.90
C VAL A 157 4.31 24.20 -22.57
N CYS A 158 3.56 25.02 -23.32
CA CYS A 158 3.41 26.46 -23.08
C CYS A 158 3.07 26.77 -21.62
N GLY A 159 3.88 27.62 -20.99
CA GLY A 159 3.72 28.03 -19.59
C GLY A 159 3.94 26.91 -18.54
N ARG A 160 4.24 25.69 -18.95
CA ARG A 160 4.52 24.56 -18.05
C ARG A 160 5.96 24.57 -17.59
N LEU A 161 6.21 23.95 -16.43
CA LEU A 161 7.55 23.60 -15.97
C LEU A 161 8.18 22.63 -16.97
N THR A 162 9.26 23.02 -17.62
CA THR A 162 9.97 22.19 -18.61
C THR A 162 11.34 21.77 -18.18
N GLN A 163 11.97 22.50 -17.23
CA GLN A 163 13.28 22.13 -16.76
C GLN A 163 13.41 22.31 -15.26
N THR A 164 13.91 21.28 -14.61
CA THR A 164 14.24 21.26 -13.20
C THR A 164 15.70 20.90 -13.04
N TYR A 165 16.44 21.70 -12.26
CA TYR A 165 17.77 21.39 -11.79
C TYR A 165 17.68 21.03 -10.31
N ASP A 166 18.27 19.90 -9.90
CA ASP A 166 18.14 19.34 -8.57
C ASP A 166 19.44 18.73 -8.04
N GLY A 167 19.37 18.01 -6.91
CA GLY A 167 20.52 17.39 -6.26
C GLY A 167 21.19 16.25 -7.05
N SER A 168 20.58 15.75 -8.12
CA SER A 168 21.14 14.67 -8.97
C SER A 168 21.49 15.13 -10.38
N GLY A 169 21.07 16.34 -10.81
CA GLY A 169 21.33 16.85 -12.14
C GLY A 169 20.20 17.72 -12.70
N SER A 170 19.82 17.49 -13.95
CA SER A 170 18.69 18.20 -14.58
C SER A 170 17.70 17.21 -15.18
N ASP A 171 16.42 17.56 -15.11
CA ASP A 171 15.33 16.88 -15.78
C ASP A 171 14.67 17.85 -16.77
N PHE A 172 14.54 17.43 -18.01
CA PHE A 172 13.94 18.23 -19.06
C PHE A 172 12.72 17.52 -19.63
N ILE A 173 11.55 18.17 -19.58
CA ILE A 173 10.30 17.70 -20.17
C ILE A 173 10.22 18.20 -21.61
N ASP A 174 10.45 17.30 -22.57
CA ASP A 174 10.50 17.61 -23.97
C ASP A 174 9.10 17.79 -24.59
N ALA A 175 8.13 16.97 -24.20
CA ALA A 175 6.77 17.00 -24.74
C ALA A 175 5.74 16.46 -23.73
N CYS A 176 4.55 17.05 -23.78
CA CYS A 176 3.38 16.62 -22.99
C CYS A 176 2.21 16.23 -23.92
N GLY A 177 1.36 15.33 -23.43
CA GLY A 177 0.06 15.04 -24.01
C GLY A 177 -0.95 16.17 -23.72
N VAL A 178 -2.08 16.14 -24.41
CA VAL A 178 -3.17 17.12 -24.23
C VAL A 178 -3.68 17.15 -22.77
N SER A 179 -3.77 15.97 -22.15
CA SER A 179 -4.16 15.80 -20.72
C SER A 179 -3.01 16.07 -19.73
N GLY A 180 -1.83 16.46 -20.22
CA GLY A 180 -0.70 16.86 -19.38
C GLY A 180 0.27 15.75 -19.00
N GLN A 181 0.09 14.51 -19.49
CA GLN A 181 1.06 13.43 -19.26
C GLN A 181 2.36 13.74 -20.00
N ILE A 182 3.49 13.38 -19.39
CA ILE A 182 4.81 13.51 -20.01
C ILE A 182 4.96 12.45 -21.10
N LEU A 183 5.12 12.88 -22.35
CA LEU A 183 5.33 12.00 -23.49
C LEU A 183 6.81 11.72 -23.72
N GLN A 184 7.66 12.67 -23.40
CA GLN A 184 9.11 12.56 -23.52
C GLN A 184 9.78 13.43 -22.45
N GLN A 185 10.80 12.85 -21.80
CA GLN A 185 11.65 13.55 -20.85
C GLN A 185 13.10 13.10 -21.01
N THR A 186 14.03 13.97 -20.67
CA THR A 186 15.48 13.72 -20.76
C THR A 186 16.15 14.07 -19.44
N ARG A 187 16.77 13.09 -18.80
CA ARG A 187 17.51 13.23 -17.56
C ARG A 187 19.02 13.34 -17.83
N ARG A 188 19.71 14.29 -17.16
CA ARG A 188 21.17 14.37 -17.15
C ARG A 188 21.67 14.41 -15.72
N PHE A 189 22.77 13.69 -15.44
CA PHE A 189 23.33 13.58 -14.10
C PHE A 189 24.45 14.59 -13.88
N LEU A 190 24.71 14.90 -12.58
CA LEU A 190 25.87 15.65 -12.17
C LEU A 190 27.15 14.89 -12.42
N ARG A 191 28.26 15.60 -12.74
CA ARG A 191 29.60 14.99 -12.88
C ARG A 191 30.16 14.46 -11.56
N THR A 192 29.78 15.08 -10.44
CA THR A 192 30.24 14.73 -9.11
C THR A 192 29.09 14.30 -8.22
N ASN A 193 29.42 13.74 -7.07
CA ASN A 193 28.41 13.39 -6.04
C ASN A 193 28.20 14.53 -5.03
N ASP A 194 28.83 15.68 -5.23
CA ASP A 194 28.70 16.84 -4.35
C ASP A 194 27.37 17.53 -4.55
N LEU A 195 26.88 18.15 -3.51
CA LEU A 195 25.63 18.92 -3.57
C LEU A 195 25.86 20.16 -4.44
N PRO A 196 25.06 20.40 -5.49
CA PRO A 196 25.28 21.46 -6.46
C PRO A 196 24.95 22.84 -5.88
N ASN A 197 25.60 23.88 -6.45
CA ASN A 197 25.16 25.26 -6.36
C ASN A 197 24.81 25.71 -7.78
N TRP A 198 23.52 25.72 -8.15
CA TRP A 198 23.07 25.95 -9.51
C TRP A 198 23.21 27.42 -9.90
N PRO A 199 24.08 27.76 -10.86
CA PRO A 199 24.22 29.13 -11.39
C PRO A 199 22.96 29.57 -12.14
N ALA A 200 22.84 30.89 -12.38
CA ALA A 200 21.69 31.42 -13.09
C ALA A 200 21.78 31.24 -14.62
N ASP A 201 22.98 31.25 -15.16
CA ASP A 201 23.22 31.17 -16.58
C ASP A 201 23.41 29.72 -17.07
N ALA A 202 22.93 29.45 -18.28
CA ALA A 202 22.88 28.10 -18.86
C ALA A 202 24.28 27.50 -19.11
N LEU A 203 25.29 28.33 -19.45
CA LEU A 203 26.65 27.83 -19.76
C LEU A 203 27.32 27.22 -18.53
N HIS A 204 27.20 27.85 -17.38
CA HIS A 204 27.76 27.33 -16.14
C HIS A 204 26.91 26.19 -15.57
N GLN A 205 25.58 26.15 -15.82
CA GLN A 205 24.75 24.99 -15.48
C GLN A 205 25.21 23.75 -16.27
N GLU A 206 25.46 23.91 -17.56
CA GLU A 206 25.95 22.87 -18.45
C GLU A 206 27.29 22.27 -17.97
N ALA A 207 28.17 23.12 -17.45
CA ALA A 207 29.48 22.69 -16.93
C ALA A 207 29.40 21.73 -15.71
N LEU A 208 28.30 21.74 -14.95
CA LEU A 208 28.08 20.84 -13.81
C LEU A 208 27.54 19.46 -14.23
N LEU A 209 26.95 19.34 -15.44
CA LEU A 209 26.34 18.13 -15.94
C LEU A 209 27.35 17.23 -16.67
N GLU A 210 27.11 15.94 -16.66
CA GLU A 210 27.86 14.98 -17.46
C GLU A 210 27.73 15.33 -18.96
N PRO A 211 28.80 15.16 -19.76
CA PRO A 211 28.76 15.43 -21.18
C PRO A 211 27.84 14.45 -21.92
N GLY A 212 27.22 14.90 -22.98
CA GLY A 212 26.38 14.07 -23.85
C GLY A 212 24.89 14.47 -23.79
N PRO A 213 24.04 13.79 -24.57
CA PRO A 213 22.64 14.16 -24.75
C PRO A 213 21.75 13.86 -23.51
N GLY A 214 22.29 13.12 -22.53
CA GLY A 214 21.49 12.62 -21.41
C GLY A 214 20.72 11.33 -21.73
N PHE A 215 19.79 10.99 -20.86
CA PHE A 215 19.00 9.76 -20.87
C PHE A 215 17.55 10.13 -21.20
N SER A 216 17.12 9.88 -22.43
CA SER A 216 15.76 10.23 -22.89
C SER A 216 14.83 9.01 -22.79
N SER A 217 13.68 9.19 -22.17
CA SER A 217 12.60 8.21 -22.11
C SER A 217 11.32 8.75 -22.74
N LYS A 218 10.51 7.85 -23.32
CA LYS A 218 9.25 8.19 -24.00
C LYS A 218 8.13 7.33 -23.51
N ALA A 219 6.92 7.88 -23.45
CA ALA A 219 5.71 7.15 -23.11
C ALA A 219 4.55 7.53 -24.03
N ARG A 220 3.65 6.60 -24.27
CA ARG A 220 2.37 6.84 -24.94
C ARG A 220 1.24 6.38 -24.02
N PHE A 221 0.18 7.14 -24.04
CA PHE A 221 -0.98 6.94 -23.17
C PHE A 221 -2.23 6.74 -24.02
N ASN A 222 -3.22 6.04 -23.46
CA ASN A 222 -4.56 6.03 -24.01
C ASN A 222 -5.36 7.28 -23.54
N ALA A 223 -6.60 7.40 -24.00
CA ALA A 223 -7.47 8.51 -23.64
C ALA A 223 -7.82 8.57 -22.13
N MET A 224 -7.69 7.45 -21.40
CA MET A 224 -7.91 7.36 -19.95
C MET A 224 -6.67 7.72 -19.13
N GLY A 225 -5.53 7.97 -19.79
CA GLY A 225 -4.26 8.27 -19.15
C GLY A 225 -3.43 7.05 -18.74
N GLU A 226 -3.78 5.86 -19.20
CA GLU A 226 -3.04 4.63 -18.96
C GLU A 226 -1.88 4.47 -19.93
N VAL A 227 -0.73 3.98 -19.47
CA VAL A 227 0.48 3.80 -20.28
C VAL A 227 0.29 2.64 -21.26
N LEU A 228 0.25 2.93 -22.55
CA LEU A 228 0.21 1.91 -23.60
C LEU A 228 1.59 1.34 -23.91
N ASP A 229 2.60 2.21 -24.03
CA ASP A 229 3.99 1.81 -24.15
C ASP A 229 4.93 2.85 -23.55
N GLN A 230 6.07 2.36 -23.10
CA GLN A 230 7.17 3.15 -22.58
C GLN A 230 8.46 2.67 -23.23
N THR A 231 9.25 3.60 -23.74
CA THR A 231 10.60 3.32 -24.23
C THR A 231 11.59 3.94 -23.26
N ASP A 232 12.46 3.14 -22.69
CA ASP A 232 13.51 3.58 -21.76
C ASP A 232 14.68 4.26 -22.50
N ALA A 233 15.63 4.76 -21.73
CA ALA A 233 16.78 5.51 -22.27
C ALA A 233 17.75 4.63 -23.08
N SER A 234 17.69 3.30 -22.96
CA SER A 234 18.47 2.34 -23.75
C SER A 234 17.71 1.81 -24.96
N GLY A 235 16.47 2.29 -25.20
CA GLY A 235 15.64 1.92 -26.34
C GLY A 235 14.83 0.63 -26.13
N ASN A 236 14.81 0.05 -24.94
CA ASN A 236 13.94 -1.06 -24.63
C ASN A 236 12.50 -0.59 -24.52
N ARG A 237 11.57 -1.36 -25.08
CA ARG A 237 10.15 -0.99 -25.11
C ARG A 237 9.29 -1.91 -24.27
N HIS A 238 8.65 -1.36 -23.27
CA HIS A 238 7.62 -2.00 -22.48
C HIS A 238 6.23 -1.64 -23.06
N THR A 239 5.35 -2.62 -23.24
CA THR A 239 3.99 -2.44 -23.78
C THR A 239 2.97 -3.03 -22.81
N SER A 240 1.94 -2.27 -22.47
CA SER A 240 0.80 -2.68 -21.66
C SER A 240 -0.45 -2.75 -22.52
N ALA A 241 -1.22 -3.81 -22.37
CA ALA A 241 -2.53 -3.96 -22.98
C ALA A 241 -3.61 -3.98 -21.89
N TYR A 242 -4.71 -3.31 -22.15
CA TYR A 242 -5.85 -3.20 -21.24
C TYR A 242 -7.10 -3.80 -21.88
N ASP A 243 -8.05 -4.21 -21.06
CA ASP A 243 -9.37 -4.60 -21.50
C ASP A 243 -10.31 -3.39 -21.66
N VAL A 244 -11.58 -3.63 -22.00
CA VAL A 244 -12.57 -2.57 -22.20
C VAL A 244 -12.96 -1.83 -20.93
N SER A 245 -12.69 -2.42 -19.74
CA SER A 245 -12.91 -1.80 -18.44
C SER A 245 -11.70 -1.03 -17.91
N GLY A 246 -10.59 -0.96 -18.69
CA GLY A 246 -9.35 -0.31 -18.29
C GLY A 246 -8.46 -1.18 -17.38
N GLN A 247 -8.76 -2.46 -17.22
CA GLN A 247 -7.95 -3.36 -16.42
C GLN A 247 -6.79 -3.94 -17.23
N LEU A 248 -5.62 -4.13 -16.60
CA LEU A 248 -4.44 -4.67 -17.25
C LEU A 248 -4.71 -6.08 -17.77
N LYS A 249 -4.44 -6.35 -19.04
CA LYS A 249 -4.63 -7.63 -19.71
C LYS A 249 -3.33 -8.37 -20.00
N ALA A 250 -2.28 -7.63 -20.35
CA ALA A 250 -0.97 -8.20 -20.66
C ALA A 250 0.13 -7.17 -20.57
N ASN A 251 1.35 -7.62 -20.26
CA ASN A 251 2.58 -6.84 -20.33
C ASN A 251 3.61 -7.56 -21.20
N ARG A 252 4.33 -6.78 -22.01
CA ARG A 252 5.39 -7.25 -22.90
C ARG A 252 6.62 -6.38 -22.77
N LEU A 253 7.78 -6.98 -22.98
CA LEU A 253 9.05 -6.26 -23.07
C LEU A 253 9.76 -6.66 -24.36
N LYS A 254 10.19 -5.67 -25.11
CA LYS A 254 11.08 -5.84 -26.25
C LYS A 254 12.39 -5.11 -25.97
N LEU A 255 13.47 -5.86 -25.80
CA LEU A 255 14.81 -5.27 -25.75
C LEU A 255 15.14 -4.63 -27.10
N MET A 256 16.00 -3.62 -27.13
CA MET A 256 16.31 -2.82 -28.32
C MET A 256 16.65 -3.69 -29.54
N ASN A 257 17.46 -4.75 -29.36
CA ASN A 257 17.87 -5.68 -30.41
C ASN A 257 17.28 -7.10 -30.21
N GLY A 258 16.23 -7.24 -29.40
CA GLY A 258 15.66 -8.53 -29.02
C GLY A 258 14.28 -8.80 -29.62
N SER A 259 13.79 -10.02 -29.41
CA SER A 259 12.42 -10.40 -29.68
C SER A 259 11.46 -9.85 -28.61
N ASP A 260 10.19 -9.74 -28.97
CA ASP A 260 9.12 -9.34 -28.05
C ASP A 260 8.82 -10.49 -27.05
N GLN A 261 8.99 -10.24 -25.77
CA GLN A 261 8.78 -11.21 -24.69
C GLN A 261 7.49 -10.89 -23.94
N VAL A 262 6.60 -11.87 -23.80
CA VAL A 262 5.44 -11.77 -22.91
C VAL A 262 5.91 -11.90 -21.48
N LEU A 263 5.63 -10.90 -20.64
CA LEU A 263 5.97 -10.93 -19.21
C LEU A 263 4.80 -11.33 -18.34
N LEU A 264 3.58 -10.97 -18.76
CA LEU A 264 2.34 -11.24 -18.05
C LEU A 264 1.18 -11.36 -19.03
N HIS A 265 0.30 -12.32 -18.79
CA HIS A 265 -0.97 -12.49 -19.52
C HIS A 265 -1.99 -13.26 -18.67
N GLY A 266 -3.20 -13.45 -19.21
CA GLY A 266 -4.23 -14.29 -18.59
C GLY A 266 -4.66 -13.77 -17.21
N LEU A 267 -4.72 -12.44 -17.04
CA LEU A 267 -5.24 -11.87 -15.81
C LEU A 267 -6.75 -12.07 -15.73
N MET A 268 -7.20 -12.46 -14.55
CA MET A 268 -8.61 -12.54 -14.17
C MET A 268 -8.83 -11.68 -12.95
N TYR A 269 -9.95 -10.98 -12.91
CA TYR A 269 -10.31 -10.05 -11.86
C TYR A 269 -11.63 -10.46 -11.22
N ASP A 270 -11.74 -10.25 -9.92
CA ASP A 270 -13.00 -10.40 -9.21
C ASP A 270 -13.93 -9.22 -9.48
N ALA A 271 -15.16 -9.28 -8.94
CA ALA A 271 -16.15 -8.21 -9.07
C ALA A 271 -15.71 -6.87 -8.44
N HIS A 272 -14.69 -6.86 -7.59
CA HIS A 272 -14.11 -5.66 -6.97
C HIS A 272 -12.89 -5.13 -7.75
N GLY A 273 -12.52 -5.76 -8.86
CA GLY A 273 -11.37 -5.38 -9.67
C GLY A 273 -10.02 -5.84 -9.10
N ARG A 274 -10.00 -6.81 -8.17
CA ARG A 274 -8.79 -7.39 -7.63
C ARG A 274 -8.34 -8.57 -8.48
N ILE A 275 -7.03 -8.76 -8.63
CA ILE A 275 -6.48 -9.89 -9.41
C ILE A 275 -6.73 -11.18 -8.65
N GLU A 276 -7.54 -12.08 -9.21
CA GLU A 276 -7.74 -13.46 -8.72
C GLU A 276 -6.74 -14.44 -9.34
N SER A 277 -6.35 -14.22 -10.59
CA SER A 277 -5.40 -15.07 -11.28
C SER A 277 -4.57 -14.29 -12.28
N GLN A 278 -3.31 -14.68 -12.43
CA GLN A 278 -2.42 -14.17 -13.47
C GLN A 278 -1.41 -15.24 -13.90
N THR A 279 -0.95 -15.14 -15.14
CA THR A 279 0.10 -16.01 -15.68
C THR A 279 1.31 -15.19 -16.06
N ALA A 280 2.44 -15.45 -15.41
CA ALA A 280 3.73 -14.84 -15.75
C ALA A 280 4.29 -15.41 -17.06
N GLY A 281 5.16 -14.66 -17.74
CA GLY A 281 5.75 -15.06 -19.03
C GLY A 281 6.56 -16.35 -19.01
N ASN A 282 7.03 -16.78 -17.85
CA ASN A 282 7.68 -18.09 -17.64
C ASN A 282 6.69 -19.25 -17.40
N GLY A 283 5.38 -19.02 -17.58
CA GLY A 283 4.34 -20.02 -17.42
C GLY A 283 3.93 -20.33 -15.98
N VAL A 284 4.36 -19.51 -15.03
CA VAL A 284 3.94 -19.62 -13.62
C VAL A 284 2.61 -18.92 -13.43
N ILE A 285 1.67 -19.60 -12.80
CA ILE A 285 0.34 -19.09 -12.48
C ILE A 285 0.29 -18.75 -11.00
N SER A 286 -0.19 -17.55 -10.69
CA SER A 286 -0.53 -17.13 -9.32
C SER A 286 -2.03 -16.97 -9.22
N ARG A 287 -2.66 -17.63 -8.23
CA ARG A 287 -4.08 -17.50 -7.88
C ARG A 287 -4.25 -16.98 -6.49
N ILE A 288 -5.25 -16.17 -6.28
CA ILE A 288 -5.58 -15.56 -4.99
C ILE A 288 -7.06 -15.82 -4.73
N SER A 289 -7.36 -16.30 -3.54
CA SER A 289 -8.71 -16.42 -3.05
C SER A 289 -8.95 -15.39 -1.94
N PHE A 290 -10.10 -14.76 -1.98
CA PHE A 290 -10.53 -13.80 -0.97
C PHE A 290 -11.71 -14.36 -0.20
N ASP A 291 -11.75 -14.15 1.12
CA ASP A 291 -12.90 -14.50 1.93
C ASP A 291 -14.13 -13.68 1.48
N PRO A 292 -15.22 -14.31 1.09
CA PRO A 292 -16.41 -13.61 0.62
C PRO A 292 -17.12 -12.78 1.72
N ALA A 293 -16.88 -13.09 2.99
CA ALA A 293 -17.53 -12.42 4.11
C ALA A 293 -16.91 -11.04 4.40
N ASP A 294 -15.60 -10.92 4.28
CA ASP A 294 -14.88 -9.69 4.64
C ASP A 294 -13.90 -9.18 3.58
N GLY A 295 -13.76 -9.92 2.48
CA GLY A 295 -12.90 -9.57 1.35
C GLY A 295 -11.40 -9.69 1.60
N ARG A 296 -10.97 -10.29 2.71
CA ARG A 296 -9.54 -10.49 3.01
C ARG A 296 -8.94 -11.61 2.18
N MET A 297 -7.64 -11.53 1.91
CA MET A 297 -6.93 -12.59 1.22
C MET A 297 -6.88 -13.85 2.09
N ALA A 298 -7.57 -14.91 1.69
CA ALA A 298 -7.54 -16.18 2.40
C ALA A 298 -6.38 -17.07 1.95
N GLU A 299 -6.05 -17.02 0.66
CA GLU A 299 -5.10 -17.93 0.04
C GLU A 299 -4.34 -17.27 -1.11
N LEU A 300 -3.06 -17.62 -1.26
CA LEU A 300 -2.20 -17.25 -2.38
C LEU A 300 -1.45 -18.50 -2.85
N ILE A 301 -1.79 -19.01 -4.02
CA ILE A 301 -1.12 -20.17 -4.63
C ILE A 301 -0.31 -19.71 -5.83
N THR A 302 0.94 -20.18 -5.90
CA THR A 302 1.80 -19.99 -7.07
C THR A 302 2.34 -21.34 -7.54
N TYR A 303 2.08 -21.69 -8.77
CA TYR A 303 2.44 -23.00 -9.32
C TYR A 303 2.76 -22.93 -10.81
N ARG A 304 3.45 -23.93 -11.31
CA ARG A 304 3.59 -24.21 -12.75
C ARG A 304 2.75 -25.44 -13.11
N PRO A 305 1.91 -25.39 -14.15
CA PRO A 305 1.12 -26.54 -14.59
C PRO A 305 1.98 -27.78 -14.81
N GLY A 306 1.57 -28.93 -14.25
CA GLY A 306 2.29 -30.21 -14.33
C GLY A 306 3.55 -30.32 -13.46
N VAL A 307 3.83 -29.33 -12.60
CA VAL A 307 4.97 -29.32 -11.66
C VAL A 307 4.45 -29.05 -10.25
N LYS A 308 5.28 -29.35 -9.24
CA LYS A 308 5.00 -29.05 -7.83
C LYS A 308 4.66 -27.55 -7.62
N GLN A 309 3.77 -27.24 -6.69
CA GLN A 309 3.51 -25.89 -6.20
C GLN A 309 4.81 -25.24 -5.71
N LEU A 310 5.00 -23.96 -6.07
CA LEU A 310 6.16 -23.16 -5.68
C LEU A 310 5.92 -22.45 -4.36
N GLN A 311 4.67 -21.99 -4.15
CA GLN A 311 4.21 -21.29 -2.94
C GLN A 311 2.72 -21.60 -2.76
N HIS A 312 2.29 -21.79 -1.50
CA HIS A 312 0.88 -21.96 -1.16
C HIS A 312 0.64 -21.40 0.24
N LEU A 313 0.34 -20.10 0.29
CA LEU A 313 0.16 -19.36 1.54
C LEU A 313 -1.31 -19.32 1.91
N LEU A 314 -1.61 -19.80 3.12
CA LEU A 314 -2.91 -19.68 3.77
C LEU A 314 -2.81 -18.67 4.91
N TYR A 315 -3.78 -17.78 5.01
CA TYR A 315 -3.81 -16.67 5.96
C TYR A 315 -4.95 -16.82 6.96
N ASP A 316 -4.64 -16.72 8.24
CA ASP A 316 -5.64 -16.63 9.30
C ASP A 316 -5.58 -15.21 9.90
N TYR A 317 -6.74 -14.65 10.22
CA TYR A 317 -6.87 -13.28 10.74
C TYR A 317 -7.59 -13.26 12.09
N ASP A 318 -7.34 -12.20 12.85
CA ASP A 318 -8.22 -11.83 13.96
C ASP A 318 -9.46 -11.08 13.41
N PRO A 319 -10.50 -10.82 14.24
CA PRO A 319 -11.71 -10.13 13.79
C PRO A 319 -11.50 -8.74 13.18
N VAL A 320 -10.43 -8.03 13.55
CA VAL A 320 -10.12 -6.69 13.02
C VAL A 320 -9.20 -6.70 11.79
N GLY A 321 -8.69 -7.89 11.40
CA GLY A 321 -7.90 -8.07 10.19
C GLY A 321 -6.39 -8.10 10.39
N ASN A 322 -5.90 -8.26 11.61
CA ASN A 322 -4.48 -8.55 11.79
C ASN A 322 -4.20 -10.01 11.42
N VAL A 323 -3.14 -10.24 10.66
CA VAL A 323 -2.69 -11.59 10.29
C VAL A 323 -2.17 -12.31 11.53
N THR A 324 -2.82 -13.38 11.95
CA THR A 324 -2.43 -14.18 13.12
C THR A 324 -1.59 -15.39 12.75
N ARG A 325 -1.73 -15.90 11.53
CA ARG A 325 -0.95 -17.05 11.06
C ARG A 325 -0.82 -17.04 9.54
N ILE A 326 0.37 -17.44 9.07
CA ILE A 326 0.65 -17.73 7.65
C ILE A 326 1.23 -19.14 7.57
N ARG A 327 0.61 -20.00 6.76
CA ARG A 327 1.08 -21.38 6.49
C ARG A 327 1.45 -21.50 5.03
N ASP A 328 2.62 -22.08 4.73
CA ASP A 328 3.02 -22.42 3.37
C ASP A 328 2.91 -23.92 3.13
N GLU A 329 1.77 -24.36 2.60
CA GLU A 329 1.49 -25.77 2.32
C GLU A 329 2.34 -26.35 1.17
N ALA A 330 2.99 -25.52 0.37
CA ALA A 330 3.93 -25.98 -0.65
C ALA A 330 5.23 -26.53 -0.07
N GLN A 331 5.52 -26.22 1.20
CA GLN A 331 6.74 -26.65 1.85
C GLN A 331 6.49 -27.77 2.86
N PRO A 332 7.21 -28.89 2.72
CA PRO A 332 7.03 -30.02 3.64
C PRO A 332 7.58 -29.66 5.03
N ALA A 333 6.98 -30.25 6.05
CA ALA A 333 7.58 -30.28 7.38
C ALA A 333 8.95 -30.95 7.32
N ARG A 334 9.92 -30.38 8.02
CA ARG A 334 11.31 -30.86 8.08
C ARG A 334 11.66 -31.23 9.52
N HIS A 335 12.77 -31.94 9.69
CA HIS A 335 13.30 -32.25 11.00
C HIS A 335 14.77 -31.84 11.04
N CYS A 336 15.15 -31.02 12.01
CA CYS A 336 16.51 -30.59 12.23
C CYS A 336 16.78 -30.55 13.75
N SER A 337 17.93 -31.05 14.18
CA SER A 337 18.34 -31.08 15.59
C SER A 337 17.27 -31.64 16.55
N GLY A 338 16.55 -32.70 16.13
CA GLY A 338 15.49 -33.32 16.92
C GLY A 338 14.17 -32.56 17.01
N GLN A 339 14.03 -31.44 16.30
CA GLN A 339 12.80 -30.64 16.25
C GLN A 339 12.08 -30.83 14.93
N ARG A 340 10.74 -30.86 14.99
CA ARG A 340 9.90 -30.73 13.82
C ARG A 340 9.78 -29.24 13.46
N ILE A 341 9.99 -28.91 12.19
CA ILE A 341 10.02 -27.58 11.62
C ILE A 341 8.92 -27.48 10.58
N ASP A 342 7.81 -26.87 10.93
CA ASP A 342 6.68 -26.63 10.04
C ASP A 342 6.83 -25.28 9.32
N ALA A 343 6.28 -25.19 8.11
CA ALA A 343 6.27 -23.94 7.34
C ALA A 343 5.15 -23.00 7.81
N VAL A 344 5.17 -22.65 9.09
CA VAL A 344 4.15 -21.86 9.76
C VAL A 344 4.80 -20.69 10.46
N ASN A 345 4.24 -19.49 10.25
CA ASN A 345 4.54 -18.29 11.03
C ASN A 345 3.31 -17.91 11.83
N GLU A 346 3.47 -17.64 13.13
CA GLU A 346 2.38 -17.23 14.01
C GLU A 346 2.67 -15.89 14.66
N TYR A 347 1.63 -15.10 14.85
CA TYR A 347 1.70 -13.72 15.34
C TYR A 347 0.66 -13.46 16.41
N GLU A 348 1.08 -12.76 17.47
CA GLU A 348 0.19 -12.32 18.55
C GLU A 348 0.32 -10.81 18.72
N TYR A 349 -0.81 -10.18 18.99
CA TYR A 349 -0.91 -8.72 19.13
C TYR A 349 -1.45 -8.35 20.50
N ASP A 350 -1.10 -7.15 20.97
CA ASP A 350 -1.72 -6.54 22.15
C ASP A 350 -3.08 -5.91 21.79
N SER A 351 -3.76 -5.35 22.76
CA SER A 351 -5.05 -4.68 22.56
C SER A 351 -4.99 -3.39 21.73
N LEU A 352 -3.80 -2.88 21.46
CA LEU A 352 -3.55 -1.74 20.57
C LEU A 352 -3.08 -2.20 19.18
N TYR A 353 -3.17 -3.51 18.90
CA TYR A 353 -2.78 -4.17 17.66
C TYR A 353 -1.28 -4.08 17.34
N GLN A 354 -0.41 -3.88 18.34
CA GLN A 354 1.04 -3.95 18.19
C GLN A 354 1.49 -5.42 18.30
N LEU A 355 2.44 -5.82 17.46
CA LEU A 355 2.99 -7.18 17.46
C LEU A 355 3.79 -7.43 18.74
N ILE A 356 3.36 -8.37 19.58
CA ILE A 356 4.04 -8.73 20.84
C ILE A 356 4.77 -10.06 20.78
N ARG A 357 4.37 -10.96 19.88
CA ARG A 357 5.05 -12.24 19.67
C ARG A 357 4.98 -12.65 18.21
N ALA A 358 6.07 -13.25 17.74
CA ALA A 358 6.13 -13.93 16.46
C ALA A 358 6.91 -15.24 16.58
N SER A 359 6.53 -16.24 15.80
CA SER A 359 7.28 -17.48 15.63
C SER A 359 7.37 -17.86 14.16
N GLY A 360 8.35 -18.66 13.78
CA GLY A 360 8.58 -19.10 12.42
C GLY A 360 9.89 -19.87 12.31
N ARG A 361 10.50 -19.80 11.13
CA ARG A 361 11.72 -20.55 10.78
C ARG A 361 12.87 -19.59 10.50
N GLU A 362 14.09 -20.00 10.89
CA GLU A 362 15.32 -19.30 10.59
C GLU A 362 16.45 -20.27 10.24
N THR A 363 17.55 -19.75 9.67
CA THR A 363 18.74 -20.58 9.40
C THR A 363 19.41 -21.05 10.69
N ALA A 364 19.83 -22.32 10.70
CA ALA A 364 20.62 -22.87 11.78
C ALA A 364 22.05 -22.29 11.87
N LEU A 365 22.53 -21.67 10.80
CA LEU A 365 23.84 -21.04 10.76
C LEU A 365 23.80 -19.71 11.52
N ALA A 366 24.24 -19.75 12.75
CA ALA A 366 24.36 -18.58 13.59
C ALA A 366 25.58 -17.72 13.18
N GLY A 367 25.42 -16.44 13.20
CA GLY A 367 26.45 -15.43 12.89
C GLY A 367 25.86 -14.03 12.99
N ILE A 368 24.64 -13.96 13.49
CA ILE A 368 23.93 -12.69 13.65
C ILE A 368 24.46 -12.01 14.90
N ARG A 369 25.20 -10.95 14.70
CA ARG A 369 25.35 -9.94 15.75
C ARG A 369 24.11 -9.05 15.70
N PRO A 370 23.21 -9.14 16.69
CA PRO A 370 21.93 -8.43 16.64
C PRO A 370 22.05 -6.90 16.60
N GLU A 371 23.24 -6.40 16.90
CA GLU A 371 23.56 -4.97 17.01
C GLU A 371 24.08 -4.37 15.69
N LEU A 372 24.45 -5.21 14.72
CA LEU A 372 25.05 -4.76 13.47
C LEU A 372 24.08 -4.88 12.30
N PRO A 373 24.18 -3.98 11.33
CA PRO A 373 23.53 -4.17 10.05
C PRO A 373 23.90 -5.55 9.50
N GLU A 374 22.89 -6.30 9.07
CA GLU A 374 23.15 -7.59 8.43
C GLU A 374 23.99 -7.39 7.17
N LEU A 375 25.23 -7.83 7.21
CA LEU A 375 26.05 -7.94 6.01
C LEU A 375 25.44 -8.97 5.06
N ALA A 376 25.72 -8.85 3.76
CA ALA A 376 25.25 -9.81 2.75
C ALA A 376 25.64 -11.23 3.18
N ARG A 377 24.64 -12.08 3.41
CA ARG A 377 24.83 -13.48 3.75
C ARG A 377 25.01 -14.29 2.48
N LEU A 378 25.84 -15.31 2.55
CA LEU A 378 25.85 -16.34 1.53
C LEU A 378 24.56 -17.18 1.66
N PRO A 379 23.98 -17.60 0.54
CA PRO A 379 22.84 -18.50 0.54
C PRO A 379 23.18 -19.80 1.30
N VAL A 380 22.22 -20.30 2.07
CA VAL A 380 22.35 -21.54 2.85
C VAL A 380 21.43 -22.62 2.30
N ASP A 381 21.71 -23.86 2.70
CA ASP A 381 20.83 -24.98 2.41
C ASP A 381 19.52 -24.86 3.20
N GLU A 382 18.40 -24.89 2.50
CA GLU A 382 17.05 -24.89 3.10
C GLU A 382 16.78 -26.08 4.06
N SER A 383 17.58 -27.14 4.00
CA SER A 383 17.44 -28.26 4.93
C SER A 383 17.86 -27.92 6.36
N GLN A 384 18.61 -26.86 6.57
CA GLN A 384 19.16 -26.44 7.85
C GLN A 384 18.42 -25.26 8.44
N LEU A 385 17.10 -25.47 8.69
CA LEU A 385 16.27 -24.48 9.37
C LEU A 385 15.98 -24.92 10.80
N LEU A 386 15.75 -23.95 11.68
CA LEU A 386 15.30 -24.11 13.07
C LEU A 386 14.10 -23.22 13.34
N ASN A 387 13.33 -23.58 14.35
CA ASN A 387 12.24 -22.73 14.83
C ASN A 387 12.80 -21.55 15.63
N TYR A 388 12.20 -20.35 15.43
CA TYR A 388 12.48 -19.20 16.28
C TYR A 388 11.21 -18.70 16.97
N THR A 389 11.38 -17.96 18.04
CA THR A 389 10.35 -17.14 18.67
C THR A 389 10.93 -15.77 19.02
N GLN A 390 10.20 -14.72 18.67
CA GLN A 390 10.50 -13.34 19.06
C GLN A 390 9.40 -12.79 19.96
N ARG A 391 9.79 -12.02 20.98
CA ARG A 391 8.85 -11.28 21.84
C ARG A 391 9.26 -9.82 21.89
N TYR A 392 8.28 -8.94 21.79
CA TYR A 392 8.45 -7.50 21.71
C TYR A 392 7.76 -6.82 22.89
N SER A 393 8.39 -5.78 23.43
CA SER A 393 7.80 -4.95 24.48
C SER A 393 7.95 -3.48 24.12
N TYR A 394 6.91 -2.71 24.35
CA TYR A 394 6.84 -1.29 23.96
C TYR A 394 6.52 -0.40 25.16
N ASP A 395 6.90 0.90 25.08
CA ASP A 395 6.49 1.92 26.01
C ASP A 395 5.07 2.45 25.69
N ASP A 396 4.63 3.47 26.43
CA ASP A 396 3.31 4.08 26.28
C ASP A 396 3.13 4.85 24.96
N ALA A 397 4.23 5.25 24.31
CA ALA A 397 4.25 5.91 22.99
C ALA A 397 4.50 4.93 21.83
N GLY A 398 4.62 3.63 22.12
CA GLY A 398 4.89 2.59 21.13
C GLY A 398 6.35 2.50 20.68
N ASN A 399 7.30 3.03 21.46
CA ASN A 399 8.71 2.78 21.19
C ASN A 399 9.09 1.37 21.64
N LEU A 400 9.84 0.64 20.81
CA LEU A 400 10.37 -0.66 21.18
C LEU A 400 11.35 -0.50 22.35
N LEU A 401 11.11 -1.21 23.47
CA LEU A 401 11.99 -1.27 24.63
C LEU A 401 12.83 -2.52 24.63
N LYS A 402 12.26 -3.65 24.19
CA LYS A 402 12.93 -4.95 24.30
C LYS A 402 12.47 -5.90 23.22
N LEU A 403 13.44 -6.58 22.61
CA LEU A 403 13.27 -7.75 21.77
C LEU A 403 13.95 -8.94 22.42
N ILE A 404 13.22 -10.01 22.68
CA ILE A 404 13.77 -11.31 23.11
C ILE A 404 13.66 -12.26 21.93
N HIS A 405 14.77 -12.73 21.43
CA HIS A 405 14.84 -13.73 20.36
C HIS A 405 15.32 -15.07 20.93
N LYS A 406 14.61 -16.14 20.59
CA LYS A 406 14.99 -17.54 20.88
C LYS A 406 14.92 -18.32 19.58
N GLY A 407 16.03 -18.94 19.20
CA GLY A 407 16.17 -19.70 17.97
C GLY A 407 17.56 -20.31 17.89
N ALA A 408 18.16 -20.30 16.68
CA ALA A 408 19.54 -20.78 16.47
C ALA A 408 20.55 -20.09 17.38
N GLN A 409 20.35 -18.81 17.59
CA GLN A 409 21.08 -18.01 18.58
C GLN A 409 20.10 -17.21 19.42
N ALA A 410 20.10 -17.45 20.74
CA ALA A 410 19.27 -16.67 21.65
C ALA A 410 19.95 -15.33 21.97
N TYR A 411 19.22 -14.23 21.88
CA TYR A 411 19.69 -12.91 22.30
C TYR A 411 18.56 -12.04 22.82
N THR A 412 18.92 -11.03 23.58
CA THR A 412 18.01 -9.97 24.01
C THR A 412 18.58 -8.63 23.55
N ARG A 413 17.77 -7.84 22.85
CA ARG A 413 18.11 -6.46 22.51
C ARG A 413 17.29 -5.55 23.41
N HIS A 414 17.97 -4.67 24.09
CA HIS A 414 17.36 -3.58 24.83
C HIS A 414 17.50 -2.28 24.01
N MET A 415 16.48 -1.45 24.10
CA MET A 415 16.48 -0.12 23.54
C MET A 415 16.25 0.88 24.68
N ILE A 416 17.04 1.93 24.70
CA ILE A 416 16.81 3.08 25.56
C ILE A 416 16.15 4.18 24.75
N VAL A 417 15.12 4.79 25.31
CA VAL A 417 14.33 5.87 24.71
C VAL A 417 14.64 7.16 25.44
N ASP A 418 14.83 8.23 24.70
CA ASP A 418 15.00 9.56 25.28
C ASP A 418 13.75 9.97 26.09
N THR A 419 13.97 10.57 27.23
CA THR A 419 12.90 10.96 28.15
C THR A 419 11.98 12.04 27.59
N GLN A 420 12.48 12.88 26.67
CA GLN A 420 11.77 14.04 26.11
C GLN A 420 11.29 13.84 24.67
N SER A 421 11.74 12.77 23.97
CA SER A 421 11.40 12.50 22.58
C SER A 421 11.18 11.02 22.33
N ASN A 422 10.85 10.62 21.09
CA ASN A 422 10.76 9.21 20.70
C ASN A 422 12.06 8.71 20.04
N ARG A 423 13.17 9.43 20.19
CA ARG A 423 14.50 8.97 19.78
C ARG A 423 14.89 7.76 20.63
N ALA A 424 15.37 6.68 20.01
CA ALA A 424 15.76 5.48 20.73
C ALA A 424 16.97 4.83 20.08
N LEU A 425 17.81 4.21 20.92
CA LEU A 425 19.05 3.58 20.50
C LEU A 425 19.21 2.21 21.19
N PRO A 426 19.91 1.25 20.57
CA PRO A 426 20.33 0.02 21.25
C PRO A 426 21.17 0.35 22.47
N TRP A 427 20.95 -0.40 23.54
CA TRP A 427 21.66 -0.23 24.79
C TRP A 427 21.86 -1.58 25.49
N SER A 428 23.01 -1.79 26.11
CA SER A 428 23.30 -2.97 26.93
C SER A 428 23.31 -2.61 28.42
N GLU A 429 22.83 -3.51 29.25
CA GLU A 429 22.84 -3.30 30.69
C GLU A 429 24.29 -3.17 31.22
N GLY A 430 24.57 -2.05 31.88
CA GLY A 430 25.91 -1.70 32.36
C GLY A 430 26.63 -0.65 31.49
N ASP A 431 26.16 -0.37 30.28
CA ASP A 431 26.67 0.73 29.45
C ASP A 431 26.18 2.08 29.98
N ALA A 432 26.96 3.13 29.77
CA ALA A 432 26.50 4.49 30.01
C ALA A 432 25.32 4.81 29.06
N PRO A 433 24.28 5.54 29.53
CA PRO A 433 23.21 5.99 28.66
C PRO A 433 23.76 6.77 27.45
N PRO A 434 23.25 6.56 26.24
CA PRO A 434 23.72 7.29 25.06
C PRO A 434 23.36 8.77 25.15
N ASP A 435 24.24 9.61 24.63
CA ASP A 435 23.98 11.04 24.44
C ASP A 435 23.14 11.22 23.15
N PHE A 436 21.83 11.41 23.29
CA PHE A 436 20.91 11.54 22.17
C PHE A 436 21.20 12.77 21.30
N ASP A 437 21.71 13.86 21.88
CA ASP A 437 22.04 15.08 21.13
C ASP A 437 23.27 14.91 20.23
N LYS A 438 24.15 13.94 20.54
CA LYS A 438 25.24 13.55 19.65
C LYS A 438 24.87 12.49 18.62
N GLN A 439 23.90 11.64 18.96
CA GLN A 439 23.51 10.52 18.11
C GLN A 439 22.40 10.89 17.11
N PHE A 440 21.69 11.99 17.35
CA PHE A 440 20.69 12.56 16.45
C PHE A 440 21.00 14.03 16.20
N ASP A 441 20.79 14.50 14.98
CA ASP A 441 20.82 15.94 14.73
C ASP A 441 19.56 16.62 15.28
N ALA A 442 19.53 17.96 15.22
CA ALA A 442 18.40 18.72 15.75
C ALA A 442 17.07 18.48 15.00
N ASN A 443 17.11 17.99 13.77
CA ASN A 443 15.94 17.59 12.97
C ASN A 443 15.53 16.13 13.20
N GLY A 444 16.23 15.40 14.09
CA GLY A 444 15.90 14.02 14.44
C GLY A 444 16.46 12.94 13.50
N ASN A 445 17.45 13.27 12.69
CA ASN A 445 18.12 12.28 11.85
C ASN A 445 19.22 11.59 12.66
N GLN A 446 19.25 10.26 12.63
CA GLN A 446 20.30 9.47 13.30
C GLN A 446 21.64 9.69 12.61
N GLN A 447 22.71 9.94 13.40
CA GLN A 447 24.02 10.35 12.88
C GLN A 447 24.97 9.18 12.61
N ALA A 448 24.66 7.98 13.07
CA ALA A 448 25.47 6.80 12.83
C ALA A 448 24.62 5.53 12.75
N LEU A 449 25.02 4.57 11.93
CA LEU A 449 24.44 3.22 11.92
C LEU A 449 24.89 2.43 13.15
N VAL A 450 26.17 2.47 13.39
CA VAL A 450 26.90 1.91 14.54
C VAL A 450 28.16 2.76 14.75
N ALA A 451 28.86 2.58 15.86
CA ALA A 451 30.11 3.29 16.13
C ALA A 451 31.08 3.17 14.94
N GLY A 452 31.58 4.31 14.46
CA GLY A 452 32.52 4.41 13.34
C GLY A 452 31.90 4.34 11.94
N ARG A 453 30.55 4.28 11.82
CA ARG A 453 29.81 4.35 10.55
C ARG A 453 28.84 5.51 10.55
N ALA A 454 29.35 6.69 10.19
CA ALA A 454 28.57 7.91 10.20
C ALA A 454 27.52 7.94 9.06
N LEU A 455 26.44 8.65 9.33
CA LEU A 455 25.39 8.99 8.38
C LEU A 455 25.37 10.50 8.16
N HIS A 456 25.37 10.92 6.90
CA HIS A 456 25.37 12.32 6.52
C HIS A 456 24.07 12.69 5.83
N TRP A 457 23.43 13.76 6.29
CA TRP A 457 22.14 14.20 5.84
C TRP A 457 22.21 15.58 5.19
N ASP A 458 21.52 15.78 4.06
CA ASP A 458 21.38 17.09 3.45
C ASP A 458 20.41 17.99 4.25
N SER A 459 20.27 19.21 3.79
CA SER A 459 19.37 20.18 4.40
C SER A 459 17.90 19.70 4.38
N GLY A 460 17.50 18.93 3.38
CA GLY A 460 16.17 18.35 3.23
C GLY A 460 15.91 17.08 4.05
N ASN A 461 16.81 16.71 4.98
CA ASN A 461 16.75 15.46 5.77
C ASN A 461 16.82 14.19 4.93
N ARG A 462 17.49 14.21 3.75
CA ARG A 462 17.74 13.06 2.93
C ARG A 462 19.14 12.52 3.22
N LEU A 463 19.31 11.21 3.33
CA LEU A 463 20.60 10.57 3.56
C LEU A 463 21.44 10.68 2.30
N ILE A 464 22.53 11.46 2.33
CA ILE A 464 23.41 11.67 1.17
C ILE A 464 24.67 10.81 1.19
N LYS A 465 25.10 10.33 2.38
CA LYS A 465 26.28 9.47 2.51
C LYS A 465 26.15 8.58 3.74
N ALA A 466 26.58 7.34 3.61
CA ALA A 466 26.77 6.40 4.72
C ALA A 466 28.20 5.87 4.68
N ASP A 467 28.98 6.15 5.73
CA ASP A 467 30.38 5.68 5.82
C ASP A 467 30.44 4.18 6.16
N ALA A 468 31.26 3.45 5.45
CA ALA A 468 31.56 2.05 5.71
C ALA A 468 32.89 1.90 6.45
N VAL A 469 33.94 2.58 6.01
CA VAL A 469 35.26 2.63 6.64
C VAL A 469 35.80 4.06 6.57
N THR A 470 36.10 4.64 7.72
CA THR A 470 36.70 5.98 7.81
C THR A 470 38.22 5.82 7.91
N ARG A 471 38.97 6.61 7.12
CA ARG A 471 40.43 6.58 7.04
C ARG A 471 41.04 7.96 7.35
N SER A 472 42.22 7.98 7.89
CA SER A 472 42.92 9.25 8.19
C SER A 472 43.68 9.84 6.99
N GLU A 473 44.18 9.01 6.09
CA GLU A 473 45.07 9.44 5.00
C GLU A 473 44.60 9.09 3.59
N GLN A 474 43.52 8.37 3.46
CA GLN A 474 42.94 7.93 2.19
C GLN A 474 41.44 8.23 2.17
N PRO A 475 40.80 8.30 1.00
CA PRO A 475 39.36 8.45 0.91
C PRO A 475 38.61 7.37 1.66
N ASP A 476 37.55 7.74 2.34
CA ASP A 476 36.66 6.82 3.04
C ASP A 476 35.93 5.88 2.09
N ASP A 477 35.64 4.66 2.57
CA ASP A 477 34.68 3.79 1.91
C ASP A 477 33.26 4.16 2.38
N GLY A 478 32.33 4.13 1.45
CA GLY A 478 30.93 4.43 1.77
C GLY A 478 30.04 4.47 0.54
N GLU A 479 28.76 4.62 0.80
CA GLU A 479 27.75 4.85 -0.23
C GLU A 479 27.30 6.31 -0.24
N HIS A 480 27.16 6.88 -1.43
CA HIS A 480 26.64 8.22 -1.68
C HIS A 480 25.32 8.12 -2.43
N TYR A 481 24.40 9.01 -2.12
CA TYR A 481 23.06 9.03 -2.70
C TYR A 481 22.74 10.41 -3.23
N ALA A 482 22.14 10.49 -4.41
CA ALA A 482 21.67 11.75 -4.99
C ALA A 482 20.20 11.63 -5.37
N TYR A 483 19.47 12.71 -5.13
CA TYR A 483 18.01 12.76 -5.22
C TYR A 483 17.57 13.84 -6.20
N ASP A 484 16.39 13.61 -6.79
CA ASP A 484 15.70 14.65 -7.54
C ASP A 484 15.03 15.69 -6.62
N ALA A 485 14.37 16.67 -7.21
CA ALA A 485 13.63 17.71 -6.48
C ALA A 485 12.45 17.15 -5.67
N SER A 486 11.92 15.97 -6.04
CA SER A 486 10.84 15.30 -5.31
C SER A 486 11.33 14.47 -4.11
N GLY A 487 12.64 14.29 -3.97
CA GLY A 487 13.26 13.46 -2.96
C GLY A 487 13.42 11.99 -3.35
N GLN A 488 13.17 11.63 -4.62
CA GLN A 488 13.43 10.27 -5.11
C GLN A 488 14.91 10.09 -5.41
N ARG A 489 15.47 8.95 -5.00
CA ARG A 489 16.88 8.60 -5.26
C ARG A 489 17.07 8.25 -6.72
N LEU A 490 17.90 9.03 -7.42
CA LEU A 490 18.23 8.79 -8.82
C LEU A 490 19.64 8.26 -9.05
N ARG A 491 20.54 8.39 -8.08
CA ARG A 491 21.88 7.82 -8.17
C ARG A 491 22.35 7.28 -6.82
N LYS A 492 23.04 6.14 -6.87
CA LYS A 492 23.74 5.53 -5.75
C LYS A 492 25.15 5.19 -6.20
N THR A 493 26.17 5.65 -5.47
CA THR A 493 27.58 5.40 -5.76
C THR A 493 28.27 4.82 -4.53
N ALA A 494 28.70 3.58 -4.59
CA ALA A 494 29.53 2.97 -3.56
C ALA A 494 31.00 3.10 -3.95
N LYS A 495 31.84 3.54 -3.01
CA LYS A 495 33.28 3.66 -3.17
C LYS A 495 33.96 2.78 -2.13
N ALA A 496 34.96 2.01 -2.56
CA ALA A 496 35.76 1.18 -1.70
C ALA A 496 37.25 1.27 -2.11
N MET A 497 38.13 1.58 -1.16
CA MET A 497 39.54 1.72 -1.40
C MET A 497 40.26 0.37 -1.16
N THR A 498 40.94 -0.14 -2.16
CA THR A 498 41.90 -1.21 -2.02
C THR A 498 43.29 -0.62 -1.76
N ARG A 499 44.29 -1.45 -1.73
CA ARG A 499 45.67 -1.00 -1.41
C ARG A 499 46.19 0.08 -2.37
N THR A 500 45.74 0.07 -3.64
CA THR A 500 46.27 0.90 -4.72
C THR A 500 45.22 1.62 -5.56
N PHE A 501 43.97 1.13 -5.55
CA PHE A 501 42.90 1.65 -6.39
C PHE A 501 41.62 1.87 -5.60
N GLN A 502 40.90 2.93 -5.93
CA GLN A 502 39.54 3.15 -5.49
C GLN A 502 38.59 2.46 -6.50
N HIS A 503 37.88 1.46 -6.02
CA HIS A 503 36.79 0.83 -6.77
C HIS A 503 35.52 1.63 -6.57
N GLN A 504 34.72 1.71 -7.64
CA GLN A 504 33.44 2.40 -7.63
C GLN A 504 32.36 1.53 -8.27
N CYS A 505 31.25 1.38 -7.56
CA CYS A 505 30.00 0.86 -8.11
C CYS A 505 29.02 2.04 -8.23
N ASP A 506 28.49 2.29 -9.42
CA ASP A 506 27.54 3.37 -9.70
C ASP A 506 26.22 2.79 -10.20
N VAL A 507 25.10 3.23 -9.65
CA VAL A 507 23.76 2.84 -10.07
C VAL A 507 22.98 4.10 -10.37
N ARG A 508 22.42 4.20 -11.58
CA ARG A 508 21.54 5.26 -12.04
C ARG A 508 20.15 4.72 -12.21
N TYR A 509 19.19 5.35 -11.59
CA TYR A 509 17.78 4.97 -11.63
C TYR A 509 17.06 5.86 -12.62
N LEU A 510 16.49 5.24 -13.66
CA LEU A 510 15.74 5.87 -14.73
C LEU A 510 14.37 5.20 -14.85
N PRO A 511 13.40 5.79 -15.53
CA PRO A 511 12.09 5.17 -15.71
C PRO A 511 12.18 3.78 -16.37
N GLY A 512 11.91 2.73 -15.58
CA GLY A 512 11.95 1.33 -16.02
C GLY A 512 13.36 0.73 -16.23
N LEU A 513 14.43 1.49 -15.97
CA LEU A 513 15.82 1.09 -16.26
C LEU A 513 16.76 1.49 -15.12
N GLU A 514 17.60 0.57 -14.69
CA GLU A 514 18.76 0.86 -13.84
C GLU A 514 20.03 0.60 -14.66
N ILE A 515 20.95 1.57 -14.68
CA ILE A 515 22.29 1.40 -15.27
C ILE A 515 23.28 1.22 -14.15
N ARG A 516 23.92 0.06 -14.11
CA ARG A 516 24.89 -0.32 -13.08
C ARG A 516 26.28 -0.49 -13.68
N THR A 517 27.27 0.10 -13.04
CA THR A 517 28.67 -0.10 -13.41
C THR A 517 29.47 -0.51 -12.18
N ASN A 518 30.48 -1.38 -12.38
CA ASN A 518 31.40 -1.81 -11.34
C ASN A 518 32.82 -1.78 -11.87
N SER A 519 33.63 -0.86 -11.37
CA SER A 519 35.02 -0.69 -11.83
C SER A 519 35.97 -1.82 -11.41
N ALA A 520 35.58 -2.65 -10.42
CA ALA A 520 36.40 -3.78 -9.98
C ALA A 520 36.32 -4.96 -10.95
N THR A 521 35.15 -5.18 -11.56
CA THR A 521 34.88 -6.30 -12.47
C THR A 521 34.80 -5.86 -13.93
N GLY A 522 34.76 -4.55 -14.22
CA GLY A 522 34.50 -4.02 -15.55
C GLY A 522 33.04 -4.21 -16.00
N GLU A 523 32.15 -4.51 -15.05
CA GLU A 523 30.74 -4.79 -15.34
C GLU A 523 30.00 -3.51 -15.75
N ARG A 524 29.24 -3.64 -16.85
CA ARG A 524 28.20 -2.67 -17.28
C ARG A 524 26.90 -3.43 -17.49
N LEU A 525 25.98 -3.26 -16.57
CA LEU A 525 24.73 -3.99 -16.48
C LEU A 525 23.56 -3.01 -16.58
N GLU A 526 22.63 -3.30 -17.45
CA GLU A 526 21.30 -2.71 -17.50
C GLU A 526 20.29 -3.64 -16.81
N VAL A 527 19.53 -3.11 -15.87
CA VAL A 527 18.44 -3.84 -15.22
C VAL A 527 17.14 -3.21 -15.66
N ILE A 528 16.44 -3.86 -16.58
CA ILE A 528 15.14 -3.43 -17.04
C ILE A 528 14.08 -4.01 -16.10
N THR A 529 13.31 -3.13 -15.44
CA THR A 529 12.32 -3.53 -14.45
C THR A 529 10.91 -3.25 -14.97
N VAL A 530 10.05 -4.27 -14.94
CA VAL A 530 8.64 -4.17 -15.30
C VAL A 530 7.78 -4.73 -14.17
N TYR A 531 6.90 -3.89 -13.64
CA TYR A 531 5.88 -4.31 -12.70
C TYR A 531 4.72 -4.93 -13.48
N ALA A 532 4.57 -6.23 -13.40
CA ALA A 532 3.62 -7.01 -14.17
C ALA A 532 2.57 -7.63 -13.23
N GLY A 533 1.48 -6.92 -13.00
CA GLY A 533 0.46 -7.32 -12.02
C GLY A 533 1.07 -7.39 -10.61
N ARG A 534 1.03 -8.57 -10.00
CA ARG A 534 1.66 -8.86 -8.70
C ARG A 534 3.10 -9.36 -8.79
N THR A 535 3.62 -9.53 -10.00
CA THR A 535 4.98 -10.02 -10.24
C THR A 535 5.88 -8.87 -10.66
N ASN A 536 7.03 -8.72 -10.03
CA ASN A 536 8.07 -7.83 -10.51
C ASN A 536 9.01 -8.64 -11.40
N VAL A 537 9.17 -8.21 -12.65
CA VAL A 537 10.06 -8.86 -13.62
C VAL A 537 11.26 -7.97 -13.87
N ARG A 538 12.45 -8.51 -13.63
CA ARG A 538 13.73 -7.84 -13.89
C ARG A 538 14.48 -8.60 -14.98
N CYS A 539 14.92 -7.90 -16.02
CA CYS A 539 15.81 -8.44 -17.04
C CYS A 539 17.22 -7.90 -16.79
N LEU A 540 18.17 -8.79 -16.56
CA LEU A 540 19.57 -8.45 -16.43
C LEU A 540 20.23 -8.52 -17.81
N HIS A 541 20.59 -7.36 -18.37
CA HIS A 541 21.20 -7.20 -19.69
C HIS A 541 22.60 -6.64 -19.55
N TRP A 542 23.62 -7.49 -19.71
CA TRP A 542 25.01 -7.06 -19.63
C TRP A 542 25.49 -6.53 -20.97
N LEU A 543 26.06 -5.34 -20.94
CA LEU A 543 26.78 -4.75 -22.05
C LEU A 543 28.27 -5.19 -22.05
N GLU A 544 28.86 -5.28 -20.84
CA GLU A 544 30.25 -5.67 -20.60
C GLU A 544 30.38 -6.38 -19.25
N GLY A 545 31.44 -7.19 -19.07
CA GLY A 545 31.78 -7.80 -17.78
C GLY A 545 30.76 -8.83 -17.26
N LYS A 546 30.01 -9.50 -18.14
CA LYS A 546 29.03 -10.52 -17.77
C LYS A 546 29.69 -11.68 -17.01
N PRO A 547 29.19 -12.13 -15.84
CA PRO A 547 29.65 -13.34 -15.19
C PRO A 547 29.45 -14.60 -16.05
N ASP A 548 30.43 -15.51 -16.08
CA ASP A 548 30.35 -16.75 -16.87
C ASP A 548 29.19 -17.65 -16.42
N ALA A 549 28.83 -17.62 -15.14
CA ALA A 549 27.79 -18.45 -14.54
C ALA A 549 26.36 -18.01 -14.87
N ILE A 550 26.16 -16.87 -15.55
CA ILE A 550 24.84 -16.31 -15.85
C ILE A 550 24.74 -16.02 -17.35
N ASP A 551 23.62 -16.42 -17.94
CA ASP A 551 23.33 -16.06 -19.34
C ASP A 551 22.94 -14.60 -19.45
N ASN A 552 23.30 -13.94 -20.56
CA ASN A 552 22.85 -12.58 -20.82
C ASN A 552 21.32 -12.54 -21.05
N ASN A 553 20.70 -11.41 -20.78
CA ASN A 553 19.24 -11.23 -20.81
C ASN A 553 18.51 -12.19 -19.83
N GLN A 554 19.08 -12.38 -18.63
CA GLN A 554 18.45 -13.21 -17.64
C GLN A 554 17.18 -12.55 -17.08
N PHE A 555 16.02 -13.12 -17.40
CA PHE A 555 14.76 -12.73 -16.81
C PHE A 555 14.61 -13.32 -15.40
N ARG A 556 14.26 -12.47 -14.44
CA ARG A 556 13.98 -12.82 -13.06
C ARG A 556 12.57 -12.42 -12.69
N TYR A 557 11.75 -13.40 -12.39
CA TYR A 557 10.36 -13.24 -11.96
C TYR A 557 10.33 -13.30 -10.44
N SER A 558 10.12 -12.14 -9.81
CA SER A 558 9.96 -12.04 -8.36
C SER A 558 8.52 -12.30 -7.97
N ILE A 559 8.31 -13.30 -7.13
CA ILE A 559 7.01 -13.64 -6.55
C ILE A 559 7.04 -13.25 -5.09
N GLY A 560 6.02 -12.50 -4.68
CA GLY A 560 5.93 -11.94 -3.34
C GLY A 560 4.91 -12.64 -2.46
N ASP A 561 4.99 -12.31 -1.17
CA ASP A 561 3.95 -12.54 -0.18
C ASP A 561 2.83 -11.47 -0.30
N HIS A 562 1.95 -11.41 0.70
CA HIS A 562 0.89 -10.39 0.77
C HIS A 562 1.43 -8.96 0.89
N LEU A 563 2.59 -8.73 1.53
CA LEU A 563 3.23 -7.42 1.67
C LEU A 563 4.04 -7.02 0.43
N GLY A 564 4.15 -7.88 -0.60
CA GLY A 564 5.01 -7.69 -1.76
C GLY A 564 6.48 -7.99 -1.49
N SER A 565 6.82 -8.64 -0.36
CA SER A 565 8.20 -9.07 -0.08
C SER A 565 8.63 -10.14 -1.08
N SER A 566 9.79 -9.97 -1.72
CA SER A 566 10.32 -10.91 -2.72
C SER A 566 10.74 -12.23 -2.07
N THR A 567 9.80 -13.17 -1.95
CA THR A 567 10.05 -14.48 -1.33
C THR A 567 10.74 -15.44 -2.30
N LEU A 568 10.31 -15.47 -3.56
CA LEU A 568 10.87 -16.33 -4.61
C LEU A 568 11.38 -15.50 -5.78
N GLU A 569 12.53 -15.86 -6.33
CA GLU A 569 12.96 -15.43 -7.67
C GLU A 569 13.07 -16.67 -8.58
N LEU A 570 12.47 -16.61 -9.75
CA LEU A 570 12.45 -17.65 -10.76
C LEU A 570 13.07 -17.14 -12.06
N ASP A 571 13.73 -18.04 -12.79
CA ASP A 571 14.23 -17.74 -14.14
C ASP A 571 13.13 -17.87 -15.23
N ALA A 572 13.52 -17.63 -16.48
CA ALA A 572 12.63 -17.76 -17.64
C ALA A 572 12.06 -19.18 -17.86
N GLN A 573 12.67 -20.21 -17.28
CA GLN A 573 12.21 -21.60 -17.32
C GLN A 573 11.44 -21.97 -16.03
N ALA A 574 11.12 -20.98 -15.18
CA ALA A 574 10.47 -21.16 -13.89
C ALA A 574 11.27 -22.03 -12.89
N LYS A 575 12.61 -22.09 -13.06
CA LYS A 575 13.48 -22.72 -12.08
C LYS A 575 13.82 -21.71 -10.98
N LEU A 576 13.93 -22.21 -9.76
CA LEU A 576 14.23 -21.38 -8.59
C LEU A 576 15.65 -20.81 -8.68
N ILE A 577 15.79 -19.49 -8.62
CA ILE A 577 17.04 -18.75 -8.45
C ILE A 577 17.32 -18.57 -6.96
N SER A 578 16.35 -18.01 -6.21
CA SER A 578 16.47 -17.76 -4.78
C SER A 578 15.13 -17.89 -4.07
N HIS A 579 15.22 -18.28 -2.78
CA HIS A 579 14.09 -18.35 -1.87
C HIS A 579 14.49 -17.71 -0.54
N GLU A 580 13.69 -16.76 -0.03
CA GLU A 580 14.00 -15.96 1.16
C GLU A 580 12.79 -15.85 2.08
N GLY A 581 13.03 -16.05 3.39
CA GLY A 581 12.06 -15.81 4.43
C GLY A 581 12.49 -14.65 5.33
N TYR A 582 11.52 -13.90 5.82
CA TYR A 582 11.76 -12.68 6.59
C TYR A 582 11.26 -12.82 8.02
N TYR A 583 11.96 -12.16 8.97
CA TYR A 583 11.38 -11.82 10.26
C TYR A 583 10.28 -10.77 10.09
N PRO A 584 9.35 -10.63 11.05
CA PRO A 584 8.22 -9.70 10.91
C PRO A 584 8.62 -8.27 10.52
N PHE A 585 9.70 -7.76 11.08
CA PHE A 585 10.22 -6.42 10.80
C PHE A 585 11.23 -6.36 9.64
N GLY A 586 11.24 -7.35 8.75
CA GLY A 586 11.95 -7.31 7.48
C GLY A 586 13.41 -7.73 7.50
N GLY A 587 13.95 -8.16 8.64
CA GLY A 587 15.26 -8.84 8.68
C GLY A 587 15.17 -10.19 7.95
N THR A 588 16.25 -10.64 7.30
CA THR A 588 16.30 -11.96 6.66
C THR A 588 16.39 -13.06 7.71
N ALA A 589 15.37 -13.91 7.81
CA ALA A 589 15.38 -15.07 8.69
C ALA A 589 16.16 -16.23 8.10
N TRP A 590 15.98 -16.50 6.81
CA TRP A 590 16.74 -17.47 6.05
C TRP A 590 16.74 -17.11 4.57
N TRP A 591 17.75 -17.56 3.84
CA TRP A 591 17.89 -17.28 2.42
C TRP A 591 18.65 -18.41 1.74
N ALA A 592 18.04 -19.03 0.75
CA ALA A 592 18.62 -20.06 -0.09
C ALA A 592 18.70 -19.57 -1.54
N ALA A 593 19.73 -19.99 -2.27
CA ALA A 593 19.85 -19.67 -3.68
C ALA A 593 20.58 -20.76 -4.43
N ARG A 594 20.31 -20.85 -5.73
CA ARG A 594 20.93 -21.82 -6.64
C ARG A 594 22.45 -21.61 -6.78
N SER A 595 22.88 -20.36 -6.78
CA SER A 595 24.29 -20.00 -6.77
C SER A 595 24.53 -18.67 -6.04
N ALA A 596 25.73 -18.51 -5.45
CA ALA A 596 26.12 -17.25 -4.82
C ALA A 596 26.24 -16.09 -5.81
N VAL A 597 26.64 -16.38 -7.06
CA VAL A 597 26.77 -15.38 -8.13
C VAL A 597 25.39 -14.84 -8.50
N GLU A 598 24.41 -15.70 -8.74
CA GLU A 598 23.05 -15.24 -9.04
C GLU A 598 22.39 -14.52 -7.87
N ALA A 599 22.67 -14.99 -6.64
CA ALA A 599 22.16 -14.42 -5.41
C ALA A 599 22.64 -12.97 -5.20
N SER A 600 23.84 -12.60 -5.64
CA SER A 600 24.40 -11.26 -5.48
C SER A 600 23.61 -10.17 -6.22
N TYR A 601 22.81 -10.54 -7.23
CA TYR A 601 21.94 -9.63 -7.98
C TYR A 601 20.53 -9.47 -7.38
N LYS A 602 20.25 -10.14 -6.25
CA LYS A 602 18.98 -9.95 -5.51
C LYS A 602 19.09 -8.75 -4.57
N VAL A 603 18.59 -7.60 -4.98
CA VAL A 603 18.60 -6.37 -4.19
C VAL A 603 17.22 -6.01 -3.66
N VAL A 604 16.14 -6.36 -4.39
CA VAL A 604 14.75 -6.15 -3.95
C VAL A 604 14.35 -7.29 -3.02
N ARG A 605 13.90 -6.96 -1.81
CA ARG A 605 13.63 -7.93 -0.73
C ARG A 605 12.31 -7.64 0.00
N TYR A 606 12.35 -7.42 1.32
CA TYR A 606 11.18 -7.16 2.17
C TYR A 606 10.34 -5.98 1.66
N SER A 607 9.00 -6.13 1.67
CA SER A 607 8.03 -5.15 1.14
C SER A 607 8.32 -4.65 -0.28
N GLY A 608 9.03 -5.45 -1.10
CA GLY A 608 9.42 -5.07 -2.45
C GLY A 608 10.43 -3.91 -2.51
N LYS A 609 11.15 -3.63 -1.42
CA LYS A 609 12.10 -2.51 -1.32
C LYS A 609 13.53 -2.95 -1.57
N GLU A 610 14.33 -2.02 -2.13
CA GLU A 610 15.76 -2.23 -2.31
C GLU A 610 16.47 -2.17 -0.96
N ARG A 611 17.31 -3.16 -0.71
CA ARG A 611 18.23 -3.21 0.42
C ARG A 611 19.62 -2.81 -0.04
N ASP A 612 20.17 -1.75 0.56
CA ASP A 612 21.50 -1.25 0.25
C ASP A 612 22.59 -2.06 0.97
N SER A 613 23.86 -1.86 0.60
CA SER A 613 25.02 -2.52 1.24
C SER A 613 25.18 -2.13 2.72
N THR A 614 24.61 -1.00 3.12
CA THR A 614 24.49 -0.57 4.52
C THR A 614 23.56 -1.45 5.35
N GLY A 615 22.76 -2.32 4.71
CA GLY A 615 21.68 -3.09 5.32
C GLY A 615 20.36 -2.36 5.46
N LEU A 616 20.32 -1.05 5.18
CA LEU A 616 19.10 -0.25 5.19
C LEU A 616 18.21 -0.57 4.00
N TYR A 617 16.90 -0.46 4.20
CA TYR A 617 15.91 -0.47 3.13
C TYR A 617 15.57 0.96 2.71
N TYR A 618 15.60 1.22 1.40
CA TYR A 618 15.16 2.48 0.83
C TYR A 618 13.67 2.43 0.50
N TYR A 619 12.88 3.28 1.19
CA TYR A 619 11.42 3.32 1.03
C TYR A 619 10.92 4.52 0.19
N GLY A 620 11.81 5.33 -0.34
CA GLY A 620 11.50 6.58 -1.05
C GLY A 620 11.87 7.78 -0.20
N VAL A 621 10.99 8.21 0.70
CA VAL A 621 11.26 9.41 1.52
C VAL A 621 12.10 9.13 2.77
N ARG A 622 12.20 7.88 3.22
CA ARG A 622 12.98 7.48 4.41
C ARG A 622 13.77 6.20 4.20
N TYR A 623 14.77 6.00 5.09
CA TYR A 623 15.51 4.76 5.23
C TYR A 623 15.08 4.00 6.48
N TYR A 624 14.90 2.70 6.34
CA TYR A 624 14.45 1.81 7.40
C TYR A 624 15.55 0.83 7.82
N ALA A 625 15.77 0.71 9.15
CA ALA A 625 16.71 -0.24 9.74
C ALA A 625 15.96 -1.46 10.30
N PRO A 626 15.97 -2.63 9.62
CA PRO A 626 15.21 -3.80 10.08
C PRO A 626 15.74 -4.36 11.40
N TRP A 627 17.03 -4.19 11.71
CA TRP A 627 17.61 -4.60 12.99
C TRP A 627 17.22 -3.67 14.15
N LEU A 628 16.89 -2.40 13.88
CA LEU A 628 16.37 -1.45 14.87
C LEU A 628 14.84 -1.44 14.92
N MET A 629 14.18 -2.01 13.90
CA MET A 629 12.72 -2.04 13.74
C MET A 629 12.10 -0.64 13.68
N ARG A 630 12.85 0.33 13.15
CA ARG A 630 12.44 1.73 13.10
C ARG A 630 13.06 2.52 11.95
N TRP A 631 12.48 3.66 11.69
CA TRP A 631 13.00 4.64 10.75
C TRP A 631 14.26 5.32 11.27
N MET A 632 15.17 5.70 10.35
CA MET A 632 16.42 6.39 10.65
C MET A 632 16.27 7.90 10.81
N SER A 633 15.15 8.47 10.37
CA SER A 633 14.79 9.88 10.46
C SER A 633 13.34 10.04 10.90
N ALA A 634 13.00 11.21 11.43
CA ALA A 634 11.63 11.59 11.74
C ALA A 634 10.77 11.60 10.47
N ASP A 635 9.46 11.36 10.61
CA ASP A 635 8.54 11.34 9.48
C ASP A 635 8.46 12.70 8.78
N ALA A 636 8.75 12.71 7.47
CA ALA A 636 8.68 13.93 6.65
C ALA A 636 7.22 14.44 6.48
N LEU A 637 6.22 13.55 6.63
CA LEU A 637 4.80 13.91 6.60
C LEU A 637 4.27 14.35 7.98
N GLY A 638 5.13 14.36 9.01
CA GLY A 638 4.77 14.73 10.38
C GLY A 638 3.93 13.65 11.08
N ASP A 639 2.90 14.07 11.81
CA ASP A 639 2.11 13.22 12.71
C ASP A 639 0.98 12.42 12.04
N VAL A 640 1.07 12.14 10.73
CA VAL A 640 0.06 11.37 9.98
C VAL A 640 -0.11 9.95 10.54
N GLU A 641 1.01 9.32 10.95
CA GLU A 641 1.05 7.99 11.56
C GLU A 641 0.97 8.03 13.11
N GLY A 642 0.77 9.20 13.68
CA GLY A 642 0.75 9.44 15.13
C GLY A 642 1.94 10.27 15.62
N LEU A 643 2.03 10.45 16.93
CA LEU A 643 3.03 11.34 17.54
C LEU A 643 4.44 10.76 17.66
N ASN A 644 4.61 9.44 17.43
CA ASN A 644 5.91 8.80 17.35
C ASN A 644 6.37 8.74 15.89
N LEU A 645 7.27 9.63 15.49
CA LEU A 645 7.70 9.80 14.10
C LEU A 645 8.70 8.75 13.59
N TYR A 646 9.10 7.79 14.45
CA TYR A 646 10.07 6.74 14.07
C TYR A 646 9.45 5.34 13.97
N ARG A 647 8.19 5.18 14.34
CA ARG A 647 7.54 3.87 14.43
C ARG A 647 7.18 3.31 13.05
N MET A 648 7.70 2.12 12.71
CA MET A 648 7.36 1.43 11.47
C MET A 648 5.94 0.82 11.56
N THR A 649 5.09 1.13 10.60
CA THR A 649 3.75 0.53 10.39
C THR A 649 2.91 0.38 11.68
N ARG A 650 3.02 1.34 12.59
CA ARG A 650 2.37 1.31 13.92
C ARG A 650 2.69 0.07 14.75
N ASN A 651 3.90 -0.50 14.62
CA ASN A 651 4.35 -1.75 15.22
C ASN A 651 3.55 -3.00 14.77
N ASN A 652 2.91 -2.94 13.61
CA ASN A 652 2.23 -4.07 12.99
C ASN A 652 2.73 -4.32 11.56
N PRO A 653 3.97 -4.78 11.39
CA PRO A 653 4.62 -4.91 10.10
C PRO A 653 4.15 -6.14 9.30
N VAL A 654 3.26 -6.96 9.87
CA VAL A 654 2.71 -8.15 9.20
C VAL A 654 1.37 -7.85 8.52
N SER A 655 0.55 -6.95 9.12
CA SER A 655 -0.78 -6.61 8.58
C SER A 655 -0.80 -5.25 7.89
N ARG A 656 0.31 -4.50 7.93
CA ARG A 656 0.43 -3.15 7.36
C ARG A 656 1.69 -3.04 6.51
N VAL A 657 1.60 -2.24 5.46
CA VAL A 657 2.73 -1.89 4.59
C VAL A 657 2.83 -0.38 4.47
N ASP A 658 4.05 0.15 4.43
CA ASP A 658 4.32 1.54 4.08
C ASP A 658 4.88 1.57 2.65
N PRO A 659 4.14 2.10 1.66
CA PRO A 659 4.57 2.05 0.27
C PRO A 659 5.76 2.96 -0.03
N GLU A 660 5.89 4.10 0.64
CA GLU A 660 6.87 5.15 0.29
C GLU A 660 7.63 5.74 1.48
N GLY A 661 7.49 5.15 2.65
CA GLY A 661 8.17 5.62 3.85
C GLY A 661 7.52 6.85 4.50
N GLY A 662 6.21 7.07 4.33
CA GLY A 662 5.51 8.22 4.92
C GLY A 662 4.18 7.87 5.57
N GLN A 663 3.45 6.89 5.05
CA GLN A 663 2.16 6.51 5.59
C GLN A 663 1.90 5.02 5.38
N SER A 664 1.64 4.32 6.46
CA SER A 664 1.27 2.91 6.38
C SER A 664 -0.22 2.72 6.08
N ILE A 665 -0.51 1.68 5.30
CA ILE A 665 -1.85 1.25 4.94
C ILE A 665 -2.08 -0.17 5.41
N ASN A 666 -3.33 -0.52 5.73
CA ASN A 666 -3.68 -1.91 5.98
C ASN A 666 -3.57 -2.69 4.68
N PHE A 667 -3.09 -3.91 4.76
CA PHE A 667 -3.17 -4.84 3.66
C PHE A 667 -4.61 -5.37 3.57
N ASP A 668 -5.40 -4.84 2.65
CA ASP A 668 -6.78 -5.27 2.38
C ASP A 668 -6.96 -5.92 0.99
N GLY A 669 -5.85 -6.23 0.33
CA GLY A 669 -5.85 -6.81 -1.02
C GLY A 669 -6.15 -5.80 -2.14
N MET A 670 -6.66 -4.60 -1.84
CA MET A 670 -7.00 -3.58 -2.84
C MET A 670 -5.82 -2.68 -3.27
N THR A 671 -4.79 -2.59 -2.45
CA THR A 671 -3.85 -1.45 -2.52
C THR A 671 -2.67 -1.65 -3.47
N LEU A 672 -2.31 -2.90 -3.80
CA LEU A 672 -1.13 -3.15 -4.68
C LEU A 672 -1.35 -2.79 -6.15
N ILE A 673 -2.60 -2.60 -6.59
CA ILE A 673 -2.90 -2.19 -7.97
C ILE A 673 -2.73 -0.68 -8.16
N SER A 674 -3.06 0.11 -7.14
CA SER A 674 -2.97 1.58 -7.19
C SER A 674 -1.54 2.11 -7.07
N THR A 675 -0.63 1.37 -6.41
CA THR A 675 0.78 1.77 -6.26
C THR A 675 1.54 1.77 -7.58
N ASN A 676 1.24 0.86 -8.50
CA ASN A 676 1.91 0.80 -9.80
C ASN A 676 1.42 1.89 -10.77
N ILE A 677 0.17 2.34 -10.63
CA ILE A 677 -0.36 3.52 -11.33
C ILE A 677 0.15 4.79 -10.65
N ALA A 678 0.34 4.78 -9.34
CA ALA A 678 0.87 5.92 -8.58
C ALA A 678 2.34 6.19 -8.90
N ILE A 679 3.18 5.19 -9.22
CA ILE A 679 4.58 5.43 -9.61
C ILE A 679 4.66 6.23 -10.91
N GLY A 680 3.77 5.99 -11.88
CA GLY A 680 3.67 6.82 -13.09
C GLY A 680 3.09 8.22 -12.86
N ILE A 681 2.16 8.36 -11.90
CA ILE A 681 1.49 9.62 -11.54
C ILE A 681 2.28 10.37 -10.47
N VAL A 682 3.00 9.66 -9.59
CA VAL A 682 3.83 10.21 -8.51
C VAL A 682 5.08 10.89 -9.07
N LEU A 683 5.64 10.40 -10.17
CA LEU A 683 6.71 11.10 -10.89
C LEU A 683 6.25 12.45 -11.47
N MET A 684 4.94 12.64 -11.70
CA MET A 684 4.36 13.93 -12.13
C MET A 684 3.80 14.80 -11.00
N GLY A 685 3.36 14.18 -9.90
CA GLY A 685 2.63 14.87 -8.82
C GLY A 685 3.52 15.39 -7.70
N LEU A 686 4.70 14.81 -7.48
CA LEU A 686 5.50 15.10 -6.29
C LEU A 686 6.25 16.43 -6.38
N ALA A 687 6.73 16.87 -7.54
CA ALA A 687 7.29 18.23 -7.67
C ALA A 687 6.22 19.29 -7.38
N THR A 688 5.00 19.08 -7.87
CA THR A 688 3.84 19.91 -7.53
C THR A 688 3.31 19.62 -6.13
N TRP A 689 3.47 18.38 -5.63
CA TRP A 689 2.93 17.93 -4.35
C TRP A 689 3.82 18.33 -3.16
N VAL A 690 5.14 18.32 -3.29
CA VAL A 690 6.06 18.83 -2.23
C VAL A 690 5.92 20.35 -2.09
N LEU A 691 5.70 21.07 -3.18
CA LEU A 691 5.36 22.50 -3.14
C LEU A 691 3.95 22.74 -2.58
N LEU A 692 2.99 21.83 -2.80
CA LEU A 692 1.62 21.89 -2.29
C LEU A 692 1.42 21.16 -0.96
N ALA A 693 2.23 20.14 -0.62
CA ALA A 693 2.11 19.39 0.64
C ALA A 693 2.63 20.19 1.85
N ARG A 694 3.50 21.15 1.60
CA ARG A 694 3.89 22.12 2.62
C ARG A 694 2.78 23.12 2.95
N SER A 695 1.62 23.13 2.25
CA SER A 695 0.44 23.92 2.60
C SER A 695 -0.83 23.08 2.58
N SER A 696 -1.09 22.40 3.66
CA SER A 696 -2.38 21.71 3.90
C SER A 696 -3.59 22.65 3.77
N ARG A 697 -3.36 23.92 3.76
CA ARG A 697 -4.34 25.00 3.69
C ARG A 697 -4.54 25.59 2.29
N ALA A 698 -3.51 25.67 1.42
CA ALA A 698 -3.75 25.98 0.01
C ALA A 698 -4.68 24.94 -0.62
N ARG A 699 -4.56 23.65 -0.22
CA ARG A 699 -5.53 22.61 -0.58
C ARG A 699 -6.92 22.84 0.03
N LYS A 700 -7.00 23.26 1.30
CA LYS A 700 -8.27 23.54 1.95
C LYS A 700 -8.95 24.74 1.29
N ASN A 701 -8.19 25.78 0.96
CA ASN A 701 -8.71 26.97 0.27
C ASN A 701 -9.01 26.70 -1.22
N ALA A 702 -8.18 25.89 -1.91
CA ALA A 702 -8.48 25.43 -3.27
C ALA A 702 -9.71 24.52 -3.29
N LYS A 703 -9.86 23.64 -2.30
CA LYS A 703 -11.06 22.82 -2.12
C LYS A 703 -12.29 23.66 -1.75
N LEU A 704 -12.15 24.66 -0.89
CA LEU A 704 -13.22 25.59 -0.54
C LEU A 704 -13.63 26.46 -1.74
N LYS A 705 -12.67 26.92 -2.54
CA LYS A 705 -12.92 27.64 -3.77
C LYS A 705 -13.60 26.74 -4.81
N ALA A 706 -13.07 25.54 -5.07
CA ALA A 706 -13.68 24.57 -5.96
C ALA A 706 -15.08 24.16 -5.50
N TYR A 707 -15.32 24.11 -4.20
CA TYR A 707 -16.62 23.87 -3.60
C TYR A 707 -17.59 25.04 -3.81
N SER A 708 -17.13 26.28 -3.66
CA SER A 708 -17.89 27.49 -4.00
C SER A 708 -18.20 27.56 -5.48
N ASP A 709 -17.20 27.35 -6.32
CA ASP A 709 -17.32 27.34 -7.79
C ASP A 709 -18.31 26.25 -8.26
N PHE A 710 -18.33 25.09 -7.59
CA PHE A 710 -19.32 24.02 -7.82
C PHE A 710 -20.74 24.47 -7.47
N LEU A 711 -20.96 25.12 -6.31
CA LEU A 711 -22.27 25.60 -5.92
C LEU A 711 -22.79 26.70 -6.85
N ASP A 712 -21.90 27.60 -7.26
CA ASP A 712 -22.23 28.69 -8.20
C ASP A 712 -22.55 28.13 -9.60
N SER A 713 -21.81 27.11 -10.05
CA SER A 713 -22.09 26.38 -11.29
C SER A 713 -23.43 25.65 -11.21
N ALA A 714 -23.73 25.01 -10.08
CA ALA A 714 -25.01 24.36 -9.82
C ALA A 714 -26.19 25.36 -9.91
N ALA A 715 -26.02 26.53 -9.33
CA ALA A 715 -27.00 27.60 -9.42
C ALA A 715 -27.29 28.02 -10.86
N SER A 716 -26.22 28.22 -11.65
CA SER A 716 -26.33 28.68 -13.05
C SER A 716 -26.88 27.59 -13.98
N GLU A 717 -26.33 26.38 -13.90
CA GLU A 717 -26.61 25.31 -14.86
C GLU A 717 -27.98 24.65 -14.64
N PHE A 718 -28.38 24.51 -13.37
CA PHE A 718 -29.66 23.88 -12.99
C PHE A 718 -30.73 24.87 -12.56
N GLY A 719 -30.46 26.20 -12.55
CA GLY A 719 -31.39 27.24 -12.12
C GLY A 719 -31.91 26.94 -10.72
N LEU A 720 -31.05 26.62 -9.77
CA LEU A 720 -31.39 26.40 -8.37
C LEU A 720 -31.55 27.77 -7.69
N ASP A 721 -32.48 27.87 -6.79
CA ASP A 721 -32.67 29.08 -5.98
C ASP A 721 -31.69 29.11 -4.78
N THR A 722 -31.63 30.23 -4.08
CA THR A 722 -30.68 30.46 -2.97
C THR A 722 -30.85 29.44 -1.83
N GLU A 723 -32.08 28.96 -1.56
CA GLU A 723 -32.29 27.94 -0.52
C GLU A 723 -31.88 26.56 -1.01
N GLU A 724 -32.14 26.19 -2.25
CA GLU A 724 -31.72 24.94 -2.87
C GLU A 724 -30.17 24.86 -2.95
N ILE A 725 -29.48 25.98 -3.24
CA ILE A 725 -28.02 26.07 -3.22
C ILE A 725 -27.49 25.85 -1.80
N LYS A 726 -28.12 26.44 -0.81
CA LYS A 726 -27.76 26.27 0.58
C LYS A 726 -27.97 24.84 1.10
N GLU A 727 -29.03 24.21 0.69
CA GLU A 727 -29.36 22.80 0.96
C GLU A 727 -28.38 21.87 0.27
N LEU A 728 -28.00 22.13 -1.01
CA LEU A 728 -26.97 21.40 -1.73
C LEU A 728 -25.62 21.53 -1.04
N GLY A 729 -25.27 22.72 -0.57
CA GLY A 729 -24.08 22.98 0.23
C GLY A 729 -24.07 22.19 1.54
N GLY A 730 -25.18 22.12 2.23
CA GLY A 730 -25.38 21.31 3.44
C GLY A 730 -25.22 19.80 3.15
N PHE A 731 -25.84 19.32 2.08
CA PHE A 731 -25.71 17.92 1.63
C PHE A 731 -24.27 17.57 1.30
N MET A 732 -23.59 18.37 0.47
CA MET A 732 -22.18 18.16 0.11
C MET A 732 -21.24 18.17 1.33
N SER A 733 -21.57 18.94 2.35
CA SER A 733 -20.80 18.98 3.59
C SER A 733 -21.01 17.74 4.47
N SER A 734 -22.16 17.05 4.34
CA SER A 734 -22.49 15.86 5.12
C SER A 734 -21.86 14.56 4.58
N ILE A 735 -21.46 14.52 3.30
CA ILE A 735 -20.78 13.36 2.71
C ILE A 735 -19.32 13.31 3.13
N ASN A 736 -18.74 12.11 3.11
CA ASN A 736 -17.33 11.95 3.51
C ASN A 736 -16.37 12.69 2.54
N ALA A 737 -15.20 13.07 3.04
CA ALA A 737 -14.25 13.87 2.28
C ALA A 737 -13.79 13.20 0.96
N ARG A 738 -13.68 11.87 0.94
CA ARG A 738 -13.25 11.12 -0.25
C ARG A 738 -14.29 11.18 -1.37
N THR A 739 -15.56 11.01 -1.04
CA THR A 739 -16.67 11.13 -2.00
C THR A 739 -16.78 12.57 -2.52
N ARG A 740 -16.66 13.56 -1.64
CA ARG A 740 -16.64 14.99 -2.01
C ARG A 740 -15.53 15.34 -2.98
N ASP A 741 -14.32 14.77 -2.80
CA ASP A 741 -13.20 14.98 -3.70
C ASP A 741 -13.46 14.47 -5.12
N VAL A 742 -14.25 13.41 -5.28
CA VAL A 742 -14.67 12.90 -6.60
C VAL A 742 -15.58 13.92 -7.29
N TYR A 743 -16.55 14.51 -6.60
CA TYR A 743 -17.40 15.56 -7.15
C TYR A 743 -16.62 16.79 -7.64
N LEU A 744 -15.66 17.25 -6.83
CA LEU A 744 -14.89 18.46 -7.10
C LEU A 744 -13.82 18.30 -8.19
N ARG A 745 -13.53 17.09 -8.63
CA ARG A 745 -12.53 16.81 -9.70
C ARG A 745 -13.10 16.83 -11.11
N HIS A 746 -14.42 16.88 -11.26
CA HIS A 746 -15.08 16.94 -12.55
C HIS A 746 -15.27 18.39 -13.00
N ASP A 747 -14.97 18.67 -14.26
CA ASP A 747 -15.24 19.97 -14.85
C ASP A 747 -16.72 20.10 -15.16
N GLY A 748 -17.36 21.05 -14.53
CA GLY A 748 -18.75 21.38 -14.73
C GLY A 748 -19.74 20.52 -13.92
N MET A 749 -20.96 21.02 -13.83
CA MET A 749 -22.03 20.45 -13.01
C MET A 749 -22.49 19.06 -13.47
N THR A 750 -22.52 18.84 -14.78
CA THR A 750 -22.89 17.55 -15.38
C THR A 750 -21.93 16.45 -14.96
N GLY A 751 -20.61 16.73 -14.99
CA GLY A 751 -19.60 15.79 -14.52
C GLY A 751 -19.74 15.50 -13.03
N SER A 752 -20.06 16.49 -12.22
CA SER A 752 -20.22 16.34 -10.77
C SER A 752 -21.44 15.48 -10.43
N ILE A 753 -22.58 15.69 -11.10
CA ILE A 753 -23.77 14.85 -10.95
C ILE A 753 -23.50 13.43 -11.40
N TYR A 754 -22.81 13.28 -12.53
CA TYR A 754 -22.38 11.99 -13.05
C TYR A 754 -21.50 11.24 -12.03
N ALA A 755 -20.51 11.92 -11.43
CA ALA A 755 -19.69 11.37 -10.40
C ALA A 755 -20.48 10.94 -9.15
N TYR A 756 -21.49 11.70 -8.76
CA TYR A 756 -22.40 11.35 -7.66
C TYR A 756 -23.04 9.98 -7.86
N TYR A 757 -23.59 9.72 -9.04
CA TYR A 757 -24.20 8.43 -9.33
C TYR A 757 -23.19 7.31 -9.56
N LEU A 758 -22.03 7.62 -10.13
CA LEU A 758 -20.94 6.64 -10.29
C LEU A 758 -20.41 6.10 -8.97
N THR A 759 -20.49 6.88 -7.91
CA THR A 759 -20.05 6.43 -6.57
C THR A 759 -21.06 5.54 -5.85
N ARG A 760 -22.28 5.37 -6.40
CA ARG A 760 -23.30 4.49 -5.84
C ARG A 760 -23.13 3.07 -6.40
N PRO A 761 -23.16 2.02 -5.55
CA PRO A 761 -23.04 0.64 -5.99
C PRO A 761 -24.14 0.26 -7.00
N GLY A 762 -23.75 -0.41 -8.08
CA GLY A 762 -24.68 -0.97 -9.08
C GLY A 762 -25.19 0.00 -10.16
N GLN A 763 -24.76 1.27 -10.21
CA GLN A 763 -25.27 2.24 -11.17
C GLN A 763 -24.22 2.78 -12.18
N GLN A 764 -22.99 2.36 -12.06
CA GLN A 764 -21.86 2.95 -12.80
C GLN A 764 -21.98 2.87 -14.32
N ASP A 765 -22.38 1.71 -14.85
CA ASP A 765 -22.38 1.48 -16.30
C ASP A 765 -23.56 2.15 -17.00
N PHE A 766 -24.70 2.24 -16.32
CA PHE A 766 -25.90 2.90 -16.83
C PHE A 766 -25.68 4.41 -17.04
N PHE A 767 -25.09 5.08 -16.05
CA PHE A 767 -24.87 6.52 -16.11
C PHE A 767 -23.77 6.94 -17.07
N ARG A 768 -22.75 6.11 -17.29
CA ARG A 768 -21.70 6.35 -18.30
C ARG A 768 -22.25 6.47 -19.71
N ALA A 769 -23.30 5.71 -20.04
CA ALA A 769 -23.90 5.73 -21.36
C ALA A 769 -24.84 6.93 -21.63
N GLN A 770 -25.33 7.59 -20.57
CA GLN A 770 -26.38 8.63 -20.67
C GLN A 770 -25.91 10.06 -20.36
N SER A 771 -24.66 10.24 -19.99
CA SER A 771 -24.15 11.51 -19.43
C SER A 771 -24.23 12.76 -20.32
N ALA A 772 -24.49 12.61 -21.62
CA ALA A 772 -24.50 13.72 -22.57
C ALA A 772 -25.91 14.12 -23.08
N SER A 773 -27.02 13.50 -22.59
CA SER A 773 -28.36 13.82 -23.13
C SER A 773 -29.02 14.96 -22.36
N PRO A 774 -29.76 15.87 -23.03
CA PRO A 774 -30.57 16.93 -22.36
C PRO A 774 -31.59 16.37 -21.40
N GLU A 775 -32.14 15.19 -21.70
CA GLU A 775 -33.11 14.49 -20.86
C GLU A 775 -32.48 14.01 -19.57
N PHE A 776 -31.21 13.50 -19.64
CA PHE A 776 -30.45 13.13 -18.47
C PHE A 776 -30.21 14.34 -17.55
N LEU A 777 -29.85 15.50 -18.12
CA LEU A 777 -29.64 16.73 -17.36
C LEU A 777 -30.91 17.21 -16.66
N SER A 778 -32.04 17.22 -17.37
CA SER A 778 -33.33 17.59 -16.79
C SER A 778 -33.77 16.64 -15.69
N HIS A 779 -33.54 15.34 -15.89
CA HIS A 779 -33.89 14.32 -14.91
C HIS A 779 -32.96 14.38 -13.68
N SER A 780 -31.68 14.61 -13.88
CA SER A 780 -30.71 14.78 -12.80
C SER A 780 -31.01 15.99 -11.90
N LYS A 781 -31.47 17.10 -12.50
CA LYS A 781 -31.96 18.27 -11.76
C LYS A 781 -33.12 17.93 -10.82
N ASN A 782 -34.11 17.22 -11.33
CA ASN A 782 -35.28 16.81 -10.53
C ASN A 782 -34.87 15.84 -9.42
N LEU A 783 -33.90 14.95 -9.68
CA LEU A 783 -33.38 14.00 -8.71
C LEU A 783 -32.64 14.68 -7.58
N ILE A 784 -31.84 15.69 -7.88
CA ILE A 784 -31.14 16.51 -6.87
C ILE A 784 -32.18 17.15 -5.96
N ARG A 785 -33.21 17.78 -6.52
CA ARG A 785 -34.31 18.40 -5.74
C ARG A 785 -35.03 17.40 -4.86
N MET A 786 -35.29 16.20 -5.35
CA MET A 786 -35.93 15.13 -4.58
C MET A 786 -35.03 14.63 -3.43
N GLU A 787 -33.74 14.44 -3.67
CA GLU A 787 -32.77 14.02 -2.63
C GLU A 787 -32.59 15.10 -1.56
N LEU A 788 -32.56 16.38 -1.95
CA LEU A 788 -32.49 17.49 -1.02
C LEU A 788 -33.76 17.56 -0.12
N ARG A 789 -34.94 17.33 -0.69
CA ARG A 789 -36.20 17.23 0.07
C ARG A 789 -36.21 16.05 1.01
N ALA A 790 -35.80 14.86 0.55
CA ALA A 790 -35.70 13.66 1.37
C ALA A 790 -34.66 13.78 2.52
N ALA A 791 -33.59 14.54 2.30
CA ALA A 791 -32.61 14.86 3.35
C ALA A 791 -33.21 15.80 4.41
N LYS A 792 -34.02 16.79 4.00
CA LYS A 792 -34.74 17.71 4.88
C LYS A 792 -35.78 17.00 5.74
N ASP A 793 -36.56 16.09 5.17
CA ASP A 793 -37.55 15.29 5.90
C ASP A 793 -36.89 14.36 6.94
N ARG A 794 -35.70 13.80 6.62
CA ARG A 794 -34.91 13.01 7.57
C ARG A 794 -34.34 13.85 8.73
N ASP A 795 -33.94 15.11 8.48
CA ASP A 795 -33.41 15.99 9.52
C ASP A 795 -34.55 16.53 10.41
N THR A 796 -35.75 16.78 9.83
CA THR A 796 -36.95 17.17 10.56
C THR A 796 -37.41 16.05 11.48
N SER A 797 -37.54 14.83 11.00
CA SER A 797 -37.89 13.66 11.82
C SER A 797 -36.87 13.36 12.92
N ARG A 798 -35.57 13.62 12.69
CA ARG A 798 -34.52 13.55 13.73
C ARG A 798 -34.65 14.65 14.77
N ARG A 799 -35.06 15.86 14.37
CA ARG A 799 -35.28 16.98 15.33
C ARG A 799 -36.54 16.74 16.16
N GLU A 800 -37.62 16.24 15.57
CA GLU A 800 -38.85 15.87 16.28
C GLU A 800 -38.64 14.72 17.27
N SER A 801 -37.85 13.67 16.89
CA SER A 801 -37.49 12.60 17.81
C SER A 801 -36.57 13.06 18.96
N ASN A 802 -35.73 14.06 18.76
CA ASN A 802 -34.87 14.65 19.79
C ASN A 802 -35.66 15.59 20.72
N VAL A 803 -36.70 16.28 20.20
CA VAL A 803 -37.58 17.14 21.04
C VAL A 803 -38.48 16.30 21.91
N SER A 804 -38.98 15.16 21.42
CA SER A 804 -39.78 14.23 22.24
C SER A 804 -39.00 13.53 23.35
N ASN A 805 -37.67 13.39 23.17
CA ASN A 805 -36.77 12.82 24.21
C ASN A 805 -36.36 13.83 25.29
N VAL A 806 -36.46 15.14 25.06
CA VAL A 806 -36.09 16.16 26.05
C VAL A 806 -37.26 16.49 27.02
N SER A 807 -38.50 16.15 26.68
CA SER A 807 -39.66 16.37 27.57
C SER A 807 -39.94 15.25 28.57
N ASN A 808 -39.19 14.12 28.53
CA ASN A 808 -39.41 12.96 29.39
C ASN A 808 -38.33 12.71 30.45
N PHE A 809 -37.46 13.69 30.74
CA PHE A 809 -36.46 13.60 31.83
C PHE A 809 -36.89 14.41 33.05
N SER A 810 -38.10 14.14 33.56
CA SER A 810 -38.43 14.39 34.96
C SER A 810 -39.39 13.32 35.46
N ASN A 811 -38.92 12.54 36.38
CA ASN A 811 -39.52 11.38 37.06
C ASN A 811 -39.30 10.02 36.36
N VAL A 812 -38.39 9.23 36.89
CA VAL A 812 -38.66 7.97 37.55
C VAL A 812 -37.34 7.34 38.02
N SER A 813 -37.18 7.23 39.28
CA SER A 813 -36.32 6.26 39.95
C SER A 813 -37.03 4.90 39.98
N ASN A 814 -36.23 3.83 39.82
CA ASN A 814 -36.55 2.41 40.01
C ASN A 814 -37.30 1.72 38.87
N LEU A 815 -36.64 0.83 38.23
CA LEU A 815 -36.95 -0.62 38.18
C LEU A 815 -36.01 -1.38 37.22
N SER A 816 -35.47 -2.45 37.75
CA SER A 816 -34.72 -3.49 37.04
C SER A 816 -35.64 -4.27 36.09
N GLY A 817 -35.16 -4.57 34.86
CA GLY A 817 -35.89 -5.46 33.97
C GLY A 817 -35.20 -5.63 32.61
N ARG A 818 -34.80 -6.83 32.37
CA ARG A 818 -34.27 -7.33 31.06
C ARG A 818 -35.21 -6.95 29.89
N THR A 819 -34.64 -6.44 28.81
CA THR A 819 -35.25 -6.61 27.50
C THR A 819 -34.20 -6.63 26.39
N SER A 820 -34.35 -7.60 25.50
CA SER A 820 -33.65 -7.90 24.27
C SER A 820 -33.72 -6.77 23.25
N PHE A 821 -32.63 -6.57 22.50
CA PHE A 821 -32.55 -5.66 21.36
C PHE A 821 -33.25 -6.25 20.14
N PRO A 822 -33.99 -5.45 19.34
CA PRO A 822 -34.47 -5.87 18.04
C PRO A 822 -33.42 -5.60 16.96
N GLU A 823 -33.33 -6.52 16.00
CA GLU A 823 -32.53 -6.43 14.78
C GLU A 823 -32.92 -5.21 13.93
N THR A 824 -31.91 -4.51 13.44
CA THR A 824 -32.09 -3.41 12.50
C THR A 824 -32.21 -3.96 11.07
N SER A 825 -33.39 -3.74 10.48
CA SER A 825 -33.68 -3.97 9.07
C SER A 825 -32.89 -3.02 8.16
N GLU A 826 -32.36 -3.56 7.05
CA GLU A 826 -31.74 -2.82 5.95
C GLU A 826 -32.66 -1.74 5.37
N PRO A 827 -32.14 -0.57 4.98
CA PRO A 827 -32.94 0.45 4.33
C PRO A 827 -33.25 0.04 2.87
N THR A 828 -34.52 -0.15 2.57
CA THR A 828 -35.01 -0.31 1.20
C THR A 828 -34.76 0.95 0.38
N ALA A 829 -34.35 0.78 -0.89
CA ALA A 829 -34.15 1.85 -1.86
C ALA A 829 -35.38 2.78 -1.99
N SER A 830 -35.12 4.09 -2.14
CA SER A 830 -36.17 5.08 -2.20
C SER A 830 -37.10 4.90 -3.43
N THR A 831 -38.36 5.30 -3.31
CA THR A 831 -39.33 5.22 -4.38
C THR A 831 -38.88 5.98 -5.64
N ALA A 832 -38.07 7.02 -5.47
CA ALA A 832 -37.48 7.82 -6.55
C ALA A 832 -36.52 7.05 -7.43
N GLU A 833 -35.70 6.15 -6.86
CA GLU A 833 -34.80 5.30 -7.63
C GLU A 833 -35.56 4.29 -8.50
N LYS A 834 -36.70 3.80 -8.02
CA LYS A 834 -37.54 2.88 -8.80
C LYS A 834 -38.22 3.56 -9.98
N GLU A 835 -38.58 4.82 -9.86
CA GLU A 835 -39.17 5.61 -10.94
C GLU A 835 -38.15 6.01 -11.99
N PHE A 836 -36.92 6.31 -11.58
CA PHE A 836 -35.81 6.60 -12.50
C PHE A 836 -35.54 5.44 -13.45
N TYR A 837 -35.46 4.22 -12.93
CA TYR A 837 -35.26 3.03 -13.78
C TYR A 837 -36.42 2.75 -14.71
N ARG A 838 -37.66 3.09 -14.31
CA ARG A 838 -38.86 2.90 -15.16
C ARG A 838 -38.91 3.88 -16.32
N SER A 839 -38.47 5.11 -16.15
CA SER A 839 -38.51 6.14 -17.19
C SER A 839 -37.53 5.91 -18.33
N PHE A 840 -36.42 5.20 -18.10
CA PHE A 840 -35.40 4.90 -19.10
C PHE A 840 -35.53 3.52 -19.75
N ALA A 841 -36.37 2.63 -19.24
CA ALA A 841 -36.62 1.31 -19.80
C ALA A 841 -37.52 1.31 -21.05
N GLY A 842 -38.02 2.47 -21.47
CA GLY A 842 -39.09 2.60 -22.48
C GLY A 842 -38.68 2.71 -23.94
N THR A 843 -37.39 2.71 -24.31
CA THR A 843 -36.97 2.88 -25.71
C THR A 843 -35.84 1.98 -26.13
N SER A 844 -36.08 0.67 -26.18
CA SER A 844 -35.26 -0.25 -26.95
C SER A 844 -36.12 -1.40 -27.44
N THR A 845 -36.49 -1.36 -28.70
CA THR A 845 -37.18 -2.42 -29.41
C THR A 845 -36.17 -3.52 -29.78
N TYR A 846 -36.08 -4.54 -28.97
CA TYR A 846 -35.59 -5.86 -29.41
C TYR A 846 -36.45 -6.93 -28.76
N THR A 847 -37.25 -7.58 -29.57
CA THR A 847 -38.14 -8.69 -29.21
C THR A 847 -37.40 -10.02 -29.33
N PRO A 848 -37.30 -10.82 -28.29
CA PRO A 848 -37.31 -12.28 -28.42
C PRO A 848 -38.67 -12.83 -27.97
N ALA A 849 -39.15 -13.84 -28.74
CA ALA A 849 -40.41 -14.48 -28.61
C ALA A 849 -40.67 -15.09 -27.23
N ALA A 850 -41.91 -14.92 -26.75
CA ALA A 850 -42.41 -15.49 -25.52
C ALA A 850 -42.72 -16.97 -25.66
N PRO A 851 -42.65 -17.76 -24.58
CA PRO A 851 -43.49 -18.92 -24.37
C PRO A 851 -44.64 -18.57 -23.41
N SER A 852 -45.80 -19.16 -23.76
CA SER A 852 -47.15 -18.97 -23.22
C SER A 852 -47.33 -19.30 -21.74
N PRO A 853 -48.39 -18.82 -21.10
CA PRO A 853 -48.64 -18.95 -19.68
C PRO A 853 -49.43 -20.19 -19.37
N ASP A 854 -49.34 -20.65 -18.15
CA ASP A 854 -50.41 -21.14 -17.27
C ASP A 854 -49.87 -22.13 -16.20
N THR A 855 -49.90 -21.76 -14.97
CA THR A 855 -50.80 -22.28 -13.92
C THR A 855 -50.37 -21.75 -12.53
N PRO A 856 -51.26 -21.61 -11.54
CA PRO A 856 -51.04 -20.82 -10.35
C PRO A 856 -50.27 -21.56 -9.27
N VAL A 857 -49.23 -20.93 -8.72
CA VAL A 857 -48.44 -21.48 -7.62
C VAL A 857 -49.09 -21.08 -6.29
N LYS A 858 -49.48 -22.08 -5.54
CA LYS A 858 -49.87 -21.98 -4.12
C LYS A 858 -48.62 -21.59 -3.29
N LYS A 859 -48.78 -20.58 -2.45
CA LYS A 859 -47.83 -20.25 -1.38
C LYS A 859 -47.67 -21.46 -0.45
N ASN A 860 -46.43 -21.96 -0.31
CA ASN A 860 -46.04 -22.76 0.82
C ASN A 860 -44.67 -22.32 1.35
N ARG A 861 -44.61 -22.30 2.67
CA ARG A 861 -43.55 -21.95 3.61
C ARG A 861 -42.13 -22.20 3.12
N ALA A 862 -41.24 -21.26 3.52
CA ALA A 862 -39.81 -21.31 3.43
C ALA A 862 -39.21 -22.68 3.80
N THR A 863 -38.63 -23.35 2.81
CA THR A 863 -37.58 -24.36 3.01
C THR A 863 -36.30 -23.81 2.41
N THR A 864 -35.29 -23.71 3.21
CA THR A 864 -33.92 -23.38 2.81
C THR A 864 -33.53 -24.29 1.64
N SER A 865 -33.38 -23.72 0.44
CA SER A 865 -32.82 -24.41 -0.72
C SER A 865 -31.31 -24.57 -0.47
N ALA A 866 -30.86 -25.79 -0.24
CA ALA A 866 -29.43 -26.11 -0.23
C ALA A 866 -28.97 -26.20 -1.69
N ASN A 867 -28.30 -25.17 -2.21
CA ASN A 867 -27.61 -25.27 -3.49
C ASN A 867 -26.30 -26.02 -3.30
N VAL A 868 -26.12 -27.14 -4.02
CA VAL A 868 -24.86 -27.90 -4.08
C VAL A 868 -24.10 -27.46 -5.33
N ALA A 869 -22.88 -26.94 -5.15
CA ALA A 869 -22.01 -26.56 -6.26
C ALA A 869 -21.25 -27.80 -6.80
N ILE A 870 -21.22 -27.98 -8.11
CA ILE A 870 -20.67 -29.16 -8.77
C ILE A 870 -19.24 -28.95 -9.30
N GLY A 871 -18.83 -27.71 -9.59
CA GLY A 871 -17.63 -27.42 -10.39
C GLY A 871 -16.36 -28.13 -9.89
N ASP A 872 -16.08 -27.97 -8.61
CA ASP A 872 -14.82 -28.46 -8.01
C ASP A 872 -14.78 -29.96 -7.81
N PHE A 873 -15.94 -30.64 -7.78
CA PHE A 873 -15.99 -32.07 -7.58
C PHE A 873 -15.51 -32.84 -8.82
N PHE A 874 -15.78 -32.36 -10.01
CA PHE A 874 -15.30 -32.98 -11.25
C PHE A 874 -13.78 -32.88 -11.47
N GLU A 875 -13.11 -32.01 -10.75
CA GLU A 875 -11.66 -31.86 -10.73
C GLU A 875 -11.01 -32.52 -9.51
N SER A 876 -11.79 -33.17 -8.65
CA SER A 876 -11.30 -33.82 -7.44
C SER A 876 -10.68 -35.20 -7.68
N ALA A 877 -9.69 -35.56 -6.83
CA ALA A 877 -9.10 -36.90 -6.82
C ALA A 877 -10.14 -38.01 -6.57
N ALA A 878 -11.26 -37.71 -5.90
CA ALA A 878 -12.35 -38.65 -5.67
C ALA A 878 -13.12 -38.92 -6.95
N PHE A 879 -13.32 -37.92 -7.80
CA PHE A 879 -13.96 -38.13 -9.11
C PHE A 879 -13.02 -38.81 -10.10
N GLU A 880 -11.73 -38.44 -10.12
CA GLU A 880 -10.73 -39.17 -10.93
C GLU A 880 -10.62 -40.66 -10.58
N THR A 881 -10.70 -40.98 -9.29
CA THR A 881 -10.67 -42.36 -8.85
C THR A 881 -11.93 -43.12 -9.35
N ALA A 882 -13.09 -42.47 -9.26
CA ALA A 882 -14.33 -43.06 -9.75
C ALA A 882 -14.35 -43.19 -11.29
N GLN A 883 -13.72 -42.28 -12.04
CA GLN A 883 -13.58 -42.35 -13.50
C GLN A 883 -12.74 -43.54 -13.97
N LYS A 884 -11.80 -44.00 -13.19
CA LYS A 884 -11.00 -45.21 -13.48
C LYS A 884 -11.79 -46.49 -13.32
N GLU A 885 -12.84 -46.50 -12.49
CA GLU A 885 -13.68 -47.65 -12.19
C GLU A 885 -14.93 -47.71 -13.09
N TYR A 886 -15.40 -46.58 -13.61
CA TYR A 886 -16.67 -46.45 -14.34
C TYR A 886 -16.49 -45.66 -15.63
N SER A 887 -17.37 -45.89 -16.64
CA SER A 887 -17.28 -45.21 -17.95
C SER A 887 -17.40 -43.66 -17.82
N GLN A 888 -16.49 -42.90 -18.45
CA GLN A 888 -16.37 -41.43 -18.27
C GLN A 888 -17.61 -40.62 -18.61
N ASP A 889 -18.28 -40.91 -19.73
CA ASP A 889 -19.39 -40.09 -20.22
C ASP A 889 -20.67 -40.30 -19.41
N ASP A 890 -20.96 -41.53 -19.00
CA ASP A 890 -22.13 -41.89 -18.23
C ASP A 890 -22.04 -41.38 -16.79
N LEU A 891 -20.85 -41.38 -16.18
CA LEU A 891 -20.66 -40.99 -14.78
C LEU A 891 -20.91 -39.47 -14.55
N ARG A 892 -20.35 -38.65 -15.42
CA ARG A 892 -20.51 -37.18 -15.31
C ARG A 892 -21.97 -36.73 -15.48
N SER A 893 -22.65 -37.29 -16.47
CA SER A 893 -24.07 -37.04 -16.70
C SER A 893 -24.95 -37.51 -15.53
N ALA A 894 -24.65 -38.64 -14.94
CA ALA A 894 -25.42 -39.20 -13.81
C ALA A 894 -25.22 -38.37 -12.52
N VAL A 895 -23.99 -37.90 -12.25
CA VAL A 895 -23.68 -37.02 -11.11
C VAL A 895 -24.40 -35.67 -11.25
N THR A 896 -24.36 -35.05 -12.43
CA THR A 896 -25.05 -33.77 -12.68
C THR A 896 -26.58 -33.93 -12.47
N LYS A 897 -27.19 -34.96 -13.06
CA LYS A 897 -28.64 -35.20 -12.89
C LYS A 897 -29.05 -35.48 -11.44
N ALA A 898 -28.20 -36.18 -10.68
CA ALA A 898 -28.49 -36.47 -9.27
C ALA A 898 -28.45 -35.19 -8.41
N ILE A 899 -27.50 -34.31 -8.67
CA ILE A 899 -27.36 -33.05 -7.95
C ILE A 899 -28.44 -32.03 -8.36
N ASP A 900 -28.77 -31.92 -9.64
CA ASP A 900 -29.86 -31.07 -10.12
C ASP A 900 -31.19 -31.48 -9.49
N SER A 901 -31.48 -32.79 -9.48
CA SER A 901 -32.68 -33.32 -8.82
C SER A 901 -32.68 -33.08 -7.30
N PHE A 902 -31.51 -33.09 -6.65
CA PHE A 902 -31.40 -32.77 -5.24
C PHE A 902 -31.60 -31.25 -4.99
N ASN A 903 -31.05 -30.39 -5.83
CA ASN A 903 -31.20 -28.92 -5.73
C ASN A 903 -32.69 -28.52 -5.98
N GLU A 904 -33.37 -29.16 -6.92
CA GLU A 904 -34.77 -28.87 -7.22
C GLU A 904 -35.75 -29.33 -6.15
N ARG A 905 -35.55 -30.54 -5.60
CA ARG A 905 -36.55 -31.26 -4.78
C ARG A 905 -36.12 -31.49 -3.34
N GLY A 906 -34.86 -31.15 -3.00
CA GLY A 906 -34.26 -31.42 -1.69
C GLY A 906 -34.18 -32.92 -1.36
N SER A 907 -33.84 -33.23 -0.14
CA SER A 907 -33.69 -34.63 0.34
C SER A 907 -34.95 -35.50 0.29
N LYS A 908 -36.12 -34.90 0.03
CA LYS A 908 -37.41 -35.63 -0.06
C LYS A 908 -37.81 -36.03 -1.49
N GLY A 909 -37.15 -35.53 -2.49
CA GLY A 909 -37.53 -35.73 -3.91
C GLY A 909 -36.53 -36.48 -4.76
N ALA A 910 -35.29 -36.51 -4.41
CA ALA A 910 -34.26 -37.36 -4.99
C ALA A 910 -34.29 -38.74 -4.31
N SER A 911 -33.80 -39.78 -4.97
CA SER A 911 -33.56 -41.09 -4.33
C SER A 911 -32.42 -40.93 -3.31
N ALA A 912 -32.65 -40.10 -2.29
CA ALA A 912 -31.67 -39.70 -1.29
C ALA A 912 -31.88 -40.48 0.02
N HIS A 913 -30.84 -41.09 0.51
CA HIS A 913 -30.86 -41.82 1.80
C HIS A 913 -29.87 -41.14 2.76
N LYS A 914 -30.33 -40.85 3.96
CA LYS A 914 -29.44 -40.33 5.01
C LYS A 914 -28.64 -41.44 5.64
N VAL A 915 -27.32 -41.39 5.61
CA VAL A 915 -26.41 -42.36 6.23
C VAL A 915 -25.52 -41.58 7.20
N LYS A 916 -25.82 -41.64 8.50
CA LYS A 916 -25.16 -40.82 9.55
C LYS A 916 -25.27 -39.30 9.22
N ASP A 917 -24.15 -38.63 9.04
CA ASP A 917 -24.08 -37.22 8.73
C ASP A 917 -23.93 -36.89 7.24
N GLU A 918 -24.16 -37.91 6.36
CA GLU A 918 -24.04 -37.80 4.92
C GLU A 918 -25.40 -38.06 4.23
N ILE A 919 -25.58 -37.52 3.04
CA ILE A 919 -26.69 -37.81 2.14
C ILE A 919 -26.15 -38.65 0.98
N SER A 920 -26.75 -39.79 0.71
CA SER A 920 -26.41 -40.68 -0.39
C SER A 920 -27.43 -40.51 -1.50
N LEU A 921 -26.99 -40.17 -2.72
CA LEU A 921 -27.81 -40.02 -3.92
C LEU A 921 -27.53 -41.19 -4.87
N ASP A 922 -28.60 -41.87 -5.34
CA ASP A 922 -28.46 -42.95 -6.32
C ASP A 922 -28.07 -42.36 -7.70
N LEU A 923 -26.98 -42.85 -8.30
CA LEU A 923 -26.57 -42.51 -9.66
C LEU A 923 -27.25 -43.47 -10.64
N THR A 924 -28.34 -42.99 -11.25
CA THR A 924 -29.10 -43.80 -12.22
C THR A 924 -28.40 -43.84 -13.58
N GLY A 925 -28.24 -45.02 -14.17
CA GLY A 925 -27.63 -45.17 -15.50
C GLY A 925 -26.16 -45.61 -15.48
N VAL A 926 -25.54 -45.71 -14.29
CA VAL A 926 -24.17 -46.19 -14.14
C VAL A 926 -24.17 -47.64 -13.60
N ALA A 927 -23.56 -48.55 -14.31
CA ALA A 927 -23.45 -49.97 -13.89
C ALA A 927 -22.24 -50.14 -12.97
N GLY A 928 -22.44 -50.81 -11.83
CA GLY A 928 -21.36 -51.12 -10.89
C GLY A 928 -20.33 -52.05 -11.53
N ALA A 929 -19.05 -51.94 -11.13
CA ALA A 929 -17.88 -52.66 -11.67
C ALA A 929 -17.98 -54.19 -11.68
N LYS A 930 -19.00 -54.78 -11.04
CA LYS A 930 -19.29 -56.24 -11.00
C LYS A 930 -20.74 -56.57 -11.29
N GLY A 931 -21.53 -55.67 -11.88
CA GLY A 931 -22.93 -55.92 -12.25
C GLY A 931 -23.88 -56.16 -11.08
N ARG A 932 -23.47 -55.95 -9.84
CA ARG A 932 -24.28 -56.03 -8.62
C ARG A 932 -23.97 -54.89 -7.70
N GLY A 933 -24.93 -53.97 -7.52
CA GLY A 933 -24.86 -52.86 -6.60
C GLY A 933 -25.26 -51.53 -7.26
N LYS A 934 -25.80 -50.62 -6.47
CA LYS A 934 -26.12 -49.25 -6.92
C LYS A 934 -24.94 -48.32 -6.58
N ILE A 935 -24.43 -47.61 -7.57
CA ILE A 935 -23.42 -46.59 -7.37
C ILE A 935 -24.10 -45.33 -6.81
N ARG A 936 -23.49 -44.76 -5.81
CA ARG A 936 -24.05 -43.61 -5.09
C ARG A 936 -23.05 -42.47 -4.98
N LEU A 937 -23.55 -41.24 -5.12
CA LEU A 937 -22.85 -40.01 -4.78
C LEU A 937 -23.12 -39.69 -3.31
N LEU A 938 -22.07 -39.50 -2.52
CA LEU A 938 -22.15 -39.14 -1.12
C LEU A 938 -21.91 -37.62 -0.99
N LEU A 939 -22.87 -36.93 -0.34
CA LEU A 939 -22.79 -35.53 0.01
C LEU A 939 -22.47 -35.41 1.49
N ALA A 940 -21.44 -34.63 1.82
CA ALA A 940 -21.13 -34.23 3.19
C ALA A 940 -21.66 -32.82 3.45
N LYS A 941 -21.95 -32.53 4.72
CA LYS A 941 -22.39 -31.19 5.15
C LYS A 941 -21.20 -30.45 5.71
N ASN A 942 -20.91 -29.26 5.16
CA ASN A 942 -19.92 -28.35 5.74
C ASN A 942 -20.47 -27.87 7.10
N GLN A 943 -19.70 -28.08 8.16
CA GLN A 943 -20.13 -27.75 9.53
C GLN A 943 -20.21 -26.25 9.78
N ASP A 944 -19.42 -25.43 9.04
CA ASP A 944 -19.35 -24.00 9.24
C ASP A 944 -20.43 -23.26 8.45
N THR A 945 -20.66 -23.65 7.19
CA THR A 945 -21.62 -22.99 6.28
C THR A 945 -22.98 -23.66 6.24
N GLY A 946 -23.10 -24.89 6.71
CA GLY A 946 -24.31 -25.70 6.62
C GLY A 946 -24.65 -26.17 5.20
N ALA A 947 -23.84 -25.86 4.19
CA ALA A 947 -24.04 -26.27 2.81
C ALA A 947 -23.65 -27.74 2.58
N TRP A 948 -24.30 -28.39 1.59
CA TRP A 948 -23.97 -29.73 1.18
C TRP A 948 -23.00 -29.69 -0.02
N TYR A 949 -21.99 -30.54 -0.01
CA TYR A 949 -21.05 -30.69 -1.13
C TYR A 949 -20.75 -32.15 -1.44
N PRO A 950 -20.54 -32.56 -2.72
CA PRO A 950 -20.18 -33.92 -3.11
C PRO A 950 -18.73 -34.19 -2.71
N HIS A 951 -18.49 -35.33 -2.06
CA HIS A 951 -17.15 -35.70 -1.63
C HIS A 951 -16.67 -37.09 -2.03
N ARG A 952 -17.60 -38.02 -2.37
CA ARG A 952 -17.21 -39.38 -2.77
C ARG A 952 -18.29 -40.07 -3.61
N ILE A 953 -17.83 -40.92 -4.58
CA ILE A 953 -18.66 -41.85 -5.30
C ILE A 953 -18.22 -43.28 -4.92
N GLY A 954 -19.16 -44.17 -4.70
CA GLY A 954 -18.86 -45.56 -4.40
C GLY A 954 -20.05 -46.45 -4.18
N ASP A 955 -19.80 -47.78 -4.14
CA ASP A 955 -20.78 -48.76 -3.72
C ASP A 955 -21.01 -48.66 -2.22
N THR A 956 -22.23 -48.42 -1.82
CA THR A 956 -22.65 -48.50 -0.42
C THR A 956 -23.45 -49.78 -0.22
N HIS A 957 -22.92 -50.70 0.55
CA HIS A 957 -23.67 -51.80 1.17
C HIS A 957 -24.09 -51.47 2.57
#